data_58d3195decb76b3a3d4ef112c87a5b07
#
_entry.id   58d3195decb76b3a3d4ef112c87a5b07
#
_cell.length_a   1.000
_cell.length_b   1.000
_cell.length_c   1.000
_cell.angle_alpha   90.00
_cell.angle_beta   90.00
_cell.angle_gamma   90.00
#
_symmetry.space_group_name_H-M   'P 1'
#
loop_
_entity.id
_entity.type
_entity.pdbx_description
1 polymer ?
#
loop_
_entity_poly.entity_id
_entity_poly.type
_entity_poly.pdbx_seq_one_letter_code
_entity_poly.pdbx_strand_id
1 'polypeptide(L)'
;MAAPLTLHPIIPPPSLQNPLSKTTNTSKSSPIKTHPSLLHLENCNSMSQLKQIHGHMIRTGLFSNVYAASRIVAFCALEDTGSLPYARIVFDQIPSPTKFIYNTIIRGYTNRDLPREAVLFYREVMEGGLSPDNFTFPSLFQACADLDEGKQLHCHVVKFGFASDVYVQNTLMNMYSNRGCLTSAKRVFDKMSERTVVSWATMIAAYTNWDRSSEALSLFHRMQFGNVRPNEVTLVNVLTACARARNLDMAKKIHEYMMENQMGFHLVVVTALVDAYCKTGCMFLARKLFDEMPERNLFSWNIMIKGYVEDSDYKEALVFFQEMQGNGVKPDKVTMTSLLLACSHLGAVELGKWLHAYINKENIEVDVALGTALVDMYAKCGCIESASRVFYEMPQRDVMSWTSMIGGLAMCGHAEKALELFSEMQSSGVKPDAVTFVGILAACSHAGLVDKGCSYFRSMSCVYNIEPTIEHYGCVVDLLGRAGQIERAEEFIKRMPMKPDYFVLGGLLGACRIHGNLEVAERAARKLLDLDPTNGGAYVLLSNIYGSVQKWDEVKRTRELMAERNIKKPPGCSLIEVDGIVHEFVMGDKSQPQSDEIYLMLEDLIHRLKVAGYVPNKSEVLIDMDEEEKENALCRHSEKLAISYGLISTCPGSTLRVVKNLRVCSDCHFAMKLISKVYNREIIVRDRNRFHHFKDGSCSCRDFW
;
A
#
# COMPACT_ATOMS: atom_id res chain seq x y z
N MET A 1 3.98 10.27 4.90
CA MET A 1 4.20 9.49 6.14
C MET A 1 2.85 8.90 6.52
N ALA A 2 2.58 7.69 6.07
CA ALA A 2 1.40 6.96 6.49
C ALA A 2 1.54 6.66 7.99
N ALA A 3 0.53 7.04 8.77
CA ALA A 3 0.44 6.61 10.15
C ALA A 3 0.55 5.09 10.19
N PRO A 4 1.33 4.49 11.10
CA PRO A 4 1.36 3.05 11.22
C PRO A 4 -0.06 2.61 11.56
N LEU A 5 -0.63 1.76 10.71
CA LEU A 5 -1.77 0.93 11.08
C LEU A 5 -1.33 0.20 12.34
N THR A 6 -1.82 0.64 13.48
CA THR A 6 -1.71 -0.06 14.74
C THR A 6 -2.52 -1.33 14.62
N LEU A 7 -1.91 -2.36 14.02
CA LEU A 7 -2.26 -3.72 14.36
C LEU A 7 -1.87 -3.84 15.84
N HIS A 8 -2.85 -3.65 16.72
CA HIS A 8 -2.71 -4.10 18.09
C HIS A 8 -2.23 -5.54 18.00
N PRO A 9 -1.08 -5.90 18.61
CA PRO A 9 -0.76 -7.29 18.76
C PRO A 9 -1.91 -7.89 19.58
N ILE A 10 -2.73 -8.70 18.93
CA ILE A 10 -3.60 -9.61 19.63
C ILE A 10 -2.65 -10.65 20.23
N ILE A 11 -1.98 -10.28 21.31
CA ILE A 11 -1.63 -11.25 22.33
C ILE A 11 -2.95 -11.42 23.09
N PRO A 12 -3.71 -12.50 22.88
CA PRO A 12 -4.74 -12.82 23.86
C PRO A 12 -3.96 -12.85 25.18
N PRO A 13 -4.43 -12.18 26.22
CA PRO A 13 -3.87 -12.39 27.55
C PRO A 13 -3.84 -13.92 27.71
N PRO A 14 -2.74 -14.50 28.24
CA PRO A 14 -2.75 -15.93 28.51
C PRO A 14 -4.10 -16.17 29.13
N SER A 15 -4.89 -17.03 28.50
CA SER A 15 -6.19 -17.39 29.02
C SER A 15 -5.90 -17.84 30.45
N LEU A 16 -6.03 -16.90 31.38
CA LEU A 16 -6.27 -17.26 32.75
C LEU A 16 -7.53 -18.11 32.63
N GLN A 17 -7.31 -19.39 32.45
CA GLN A 17 -8.40 -20.35 32.67
C GLN A 17 -9.14 -19.78 33.84
N ASN A 18 -10.37 -19.42 33.59
CA ASN A 18 -11.30 -19.01 34.62
C ASN A 18 -10.97 -19.84 35.83
N PRO A 19 -10.60 -19.30 37.00
CA PRO A 19 -10.31 -20.14 38.17
C PRO A 19 -11.54 -20.97 38.61
N LEU A 20 -12.55 -21.02 37.78
CA LEU A 20 -13.80 -21.78 37.89
C LEU A 20 -13.79 -23.12 37.13
N SER A 21 -12.79 -23.46 36.31
CA SER A 21 -12.70 -24.79 35.70
C SER A 21 -11.87 -25.73 36.58
N LYS A 22 -12.55 -26.55 37.30
CA LYS A 22 -12.23 -27.87 37.88
C LYS A 22 -10.77 -28.34 37.77
N THR A 23 -9.97 -28.02 38.78
CA THR A 23 -8.89 -28.89 39.19
C THR A 23 -9.47 -29.81 40.28
N THR A 24 -9.66 -31.07 39.95
CA THR A 24 -9.83 -32.14 40.91
C THR A 24 -8.55 -32.33 41.70
N ASN A 25 -8.39 -31.55 42.75
CA ASN A 25 -7.52 -31.87 43.85
C ASN A 25 -8.34 -31.78 45.13
N THR A 26 -8.55 -32.93 45.77
CA THR A 26 -9.17 -33.12 47.04
C THR A 26 -8.41 -32.41 48.16
N SER A 27 -8.58 -31.09 48.25
CA SER A 27 -8.33 -30.31 49.47
C SER A 27 -9.65 -29.70 49.90
N LYS A 28 -10.02 -29.93 51.17
CA LYS A 28 -11.23 -29.45 51.83
C LYS A 28 -11.57 -28.03 51.38
N SER A 29 -12.61 -27.85 50.52
CA SER A 29 -13.13 -26.55 50.12
C SER A 29 -13.57 -25.80 51.38
N SER A 30 -13.03 -24.57 51.58
CA SER A 30 -13.49 -23.72 52.68
C SER A 30 -15.01 -23.48 52.50
N PRO A 31 -15.83 -23.53 53.57
CA PRO A 31 -17.29 -23.41 53.47
C PRO A 31 -17.78 -22.08 52.84
N ILE A 32 -16.90 -21.11 52.71
CA ILE A 32 -17.18 -19.81 52.10
C ILE A 32 -17.29 -19.90 50.57
N LYS A 33 -16.52 -20.75 49.89
CA LYS A 33 -16.57 -20.87 48.42
C LYS A 33 -17.88 -21.45 47.90
N THR A 34 -18.59 -22.17 48.71
CA THR A 34 -19.89 -22.80 48.38
C THR A 34 -21.10 -22.01 48.90
N HIS A 35 -20.88 -20.79 49.42
CA HIS A 35 -21.96 -19.94 49.90
C HIS A 35 -22.95 -19.57 48.78
N PRO A 36 -24.30 -19.71 48.98
CA PRO A 36 -25.27 -19.42 47.92
C PRO A 36 -25.13 -18.07 47.25
N SER A 37 -24.84 -17.00 48.00
CA SER A 37 -24.66 -15.65 47.46
C SER A 37 -23.47 -15.55 46.52
N LEU A 38 -22.41 -16.34 46.69
CA LEU A 38 -21.25 -16.37 45.76
C LEU A 38 -21.57 -17.15 44.50
N LEU A 39 -22.37 -18.25 44.63
CA LEU A 39 -22.87 -18.97 43.45
C LEU A 39 -23.83 -18.11 42.62
N HIS A 40 -24.66 -17.28 43.25
CA HIS A 40 -25.50 -16.30 42.57
C HIS A 40 -24.67 -15.22 41.90
N LEU A 41 -23.54 -14.82 42.49
CA LEU A 41 -22.63 -13.84 41.91
C LEU A 41 -21.91 -14.36 40.63
N GLU A 42 -21.63 -15.66 40.58
CA GLU A 42 -21.05 -16.32 39.40
C GLU A 42 -22.02 -16.35 38.20
N ASN A 43 -23.31 -16.30 38.43
CA ASN A 43 -24.35 -16.25 37.40
C ASN A 43 -24.90 -14.82 37.19
N CYS A 44 -24.30 -13.83 37.84
CA CYS A 44 -24.71 -12.43 37.72
C CYS A 44 -24.27 -11.84 36.36
N ASN A 45 -25.17 -11.16 35.68
CA ASN A 45 -24.91 -10.54 34.37
C ASN A 45 -25.32 -9.07 34.27
N SER A 46 -25.70 -8.46 35.37
CA SER A 46 -26.05 -7.03 35.41
C SER A 46 -25.74 -6.37 36.76
N MET A 47 -25.46 -5.04 36.69
CA MET A 47 -25.23 -4.22 37.88
C MET A 47 -26.45 -4.19 38.83
N SER A 48 -27.67 -4.35 38.34
CA SER A 48 -28.86 -4.39 39.17
C SER A 48 -28.88 -5.66 40.07
N GLN A 49 -28.60 -6.81 39.49
CA GLN A 49 -28.47 -8.08 40.23
C GLN A 49 -27.31 -8.02 41.21
N LEU A 50 -26.15 -7.50 40.76
CA LEU A 50 -24.98 -7.33 41.61
C LEU A 50 -25.30 -6.51 42.88
N LYS A 51 -25.99 -5.37 42.74
CA LYS A 51 -26.35 -4.50 43.87
C LYS A 51 -27.28 -5.22 44.87
N GLN A 52 -28.20 -6.08 44.39
CA GLN A 52 -29.05 -6.90 45.24
C GLN A 52 -28.23 -7.91 46.02
N ILE A 53 -27.34 -8.63 45.34
CA ILE A 53 -26.43 -9.61 45.98
C ILE A 53 -25.52 -8.90 46.99
N HIS A 54 -24.92 -7.75 46.62
CA HIS A 54 -24.09 -6.97 47.51
C HIS A 54 -24.84 -6.51 48.75
N GLY A 55 -26.05 -5.98 48.61
CA GLY A 55 -26.91 -5.59 49.75
C GLY A 55 -27.27 -6.78 50.62
N HIS A 56 -27.46 -7.99 50.05
CA HIS A 56 -27.67 -9.22 50.83
C HIS A 56 -26.38 -9.62 51.57
N MET A 57 -25.23 -9.53 50.92
CA MET A 57 -23.93 -9.89 51.57
C MET A 57 -23.57 -8.91 52.70
N ILE A 58 -23.94 -7.64 52.63
CA ILE A 58 -23.80 -6.68 53.75
C ILE A 58 -24.70 -7.10 54.90
N ARG A 59 -25.99 -7.37 54.66
CA ARG A 59 -26.94 -7.73 55.69
C ARG A 59 -26.59 -9.03 56.40
N THR A 60 -26.02 -10.00 55.71
CA THR A 60 -25.60 -11.29 56.28
C THR A 60 -24.21 -11.28 56.89
N GLY A 61 -23.50 -10.15 56.83
CA GLY A 61 -22.12 -10.03 57.30
C GLY A 61 -21.09 -10.69 56.38
N LEU A 62 -21.51 -11.29 55.27
CA LEU A 62 -20.60 -11.99 54.33
C LEU A 62 -19.62 -11.03 53.65
N PHE A 63 -19.98 -9.75 53.49
CA PHE A 63 -19.15 -8.75 52.90
C PHE A 63 -17.86 -8.47 53.70
N SER A 64 -17.88 -8.73 55.04
CA SER A 64 -16.66 -8.62 55.88
C SER A 64 -15.58 -9.64 55.50
N ASN A 65 -15.96 -10.67 54.74
CA ASN A 65 -14.99 -11.60 54.20
C ASN A 65 -14.34 -11.03 52.91
N VAL A 66 -13.03 -10.84 52.96
CA VAL A 66 -12.24 -10.22 51.88
C VAL A 66 -12.36 -11.00 50.56
N TYR A 67 -12.48 -12.33 50.58
CA TYR A 67 -12.69 -13.12 49.37
C TYR A 67 -14.06 -12.82 48.74
N ALA A 68 -15.11 -12.76 49.54
CA ALA A 68 -16.45 -12.43 49.05
C ALA A 68 -16.51 -10.99 48.48
N ALA A 69 -15.93 -10.03 49.18
CA ALA A 69 -15.82 -8.64 48.67
C ALA A 69 -14.99 -8.55 47.38
N SER A 70 -13.90 -9.34 47.26
CA SER A 70 -13.07 -9.36 46.05
C SER A 70 -13.82 -9.82 44.80
N ARG A 71 -14.82 -10.73 44.95
CA ARG A 71 -15.64 -11.19 43.83
C ARG A 71 -16.57 -10.10 43.30
N ILE A 72 -17.11 -9.25 44.20
CA ILE A 72 -17.89 -8.06 43.80
C ILE A 72 -17.03 -7.08 43.02
N VAL A 73 -15.82 -6.80 43.53
CA VAL A 73 -14.87 -5.90 42.82
C VAL A 73 -14.51 -6.49 41.47
N ALA A 74 -14.26 -7.80 41.38
CA ALA A 74 -13.91 -8.46 40.11
C ALA A 74 -15.03 -8.32 39.06
N PHE A 75 -16.29 -8.54 39.45
CA PHE A 75 -17.41 -8.29 38.53
C PHE A 75 -17.47 -6.83 38.07
N CYS A 76 -17.40 -5.87 39.01
CA CYS A 76 -17.50 -4.47 38.71
C CYS A 76 -16.37 -3.95 37.79
N ALA A 77 -15.16 -4.50 37.94
CA ALA A 77 -13.99 -4.04 37.22
C ALA A 77 -13.77 -4.75 35.89
N LEU A 78 -14.11 -6.05 35.78
CA LEU A 78 -13.67 -6.87 34.64
C LEU A 78 -14.82 -7.26 33.68
N GLU A 79 -16.07 -7.33 34.17
CA GLU A 79 -17.20 -7.68 33.31
C GLU A 79 -17.66 -6.46 32.50
N ASP A 80 -18.12 -6.67 31.26
CA ASP A 80 -18.56 -5.60 30.35
C ASP A 80 -19.72 -4.78 30.94
N THR A 81 -20.62 -5.45 31.66
CA THR A 81 -21.76 -4.83 32.37
C THR A 81 -21.40 -4.20 33.71
N GLY A 82 -20.13 -4.33 34.15
CA GLY A 82 -19.63 -3.83 35.41
C GLY A 82 -19.44 -2.30 35.43
N SER A 83 -19.24 -1.74 36.64
CA SER A 83 -19.07 -0.31 36.87
C SER A 83 -17.80 -0.05 37.71
N LEU A 84 -16.79 0.58 37.10
CA LEU A 84 -15.54 0.97 37.81
C LEU A 84 -15.79 1.95 38.96
N PRO A 85 -16.67 2.98 38.83
CA PRO A 85 -17.00 3.83 39.97
C PRO A 85 -17.58 3.06 41.15
N TYR A 86 -18.38 2.04 40.85
CA TYR A 86 -18.93 1.18 41.92
C TYR A 86 -17.85 0.24 42.51
N ALA A 87 -16.95 -0.29 41.68
CA ALA A 87 -15.80 -1.05 42.17
C ALA A 87 -14.96 -0.24 43.17
N ARG A 88 -14.80 1.06 42.90
CA ARG A 88 -14.09 2.00 43.76
C ARG A 88 -14.78 2.17 45.11
N ILE A 89 -16.09 2.44 45.10
CA ILE A 89 -16.89 2.56 46.33
C ILE A 89 -16.78 1.26 47.18
N VAL A 90 -16.84 0.10 46.54
CA VAL A 90 -16.69 -1.19 47.24
C VAL A 90 -15.27 -1.34 47.80
N PHE A 91 -14.25 -0.96 47.07
CA PHE A 91 -12.84 -1.00 47.50
C PHE A 91 -12.61 -0.15 48.77
N ASP A 92 -13.15 1.06 48.80
CA ASP A 92 -12.97 2.00 49.93
C ASP A 92 -13.66 1.49 51.20
N GLN A 93 -14.59 0.54 51.11
CA GLN A 93 -15.27 -0.11 52.26
C GLN A 93 -14.55 -1.35 52.79
N ILE A 94 -13.47 -1.81 52.10
CA ILE A 94 -12.71 -2.99 52.53
C ILE A 94 -11.57 -2.55 53.48
N PRO A 95 -11.62 -2.94 54.77
CA PRO A 95 -10.62 -2.43 55.74
C PRO A 95 -9.18 -2.85 55.44
N SER A 96 -9.00 -4.00 54.83
CA SER A 96 -7.67 -4.54 54.48
C SER A 96 -7.70 -5.17 53.08
N PRO A 97 -7.70 -4.38 52.00
CA PRO A 97 -7.74 -4.88 50.66
C PRO A 97 -6.49 -5.71 50.32
N THR A 98 -6.69 -6.84 49.67
CA THR A 98 -5.57 -7.67 49.18
C THR A 98 -5.00 -7.16 47.88
N LYS A 99 -3.78 -7.61 47.53
CA LYS A 99 -3.12 -7.33 46.27
C LYS A 99 -4.00 -7.69 45.07
N PHE A 100 -4.75 -8.79 45.16
CA PHE A 100 -5.70 -9.20 44.12
C PHE A 100 -6.75 -8.11 43.83
N ILE A 101 -7.28 -7.47 44.87
CA ILE A 101 -8.39 -6.51 44.76
C ILE A 101 -7.93 -5.26 44.01
N TYR A 102 -6.81 -4.66 44.43
CA TYR A 102 -6.34 -3.46 43.73
C TYR A 102 -5.77 -3.74 42.34
N ASN A 103 -5.09 -4.88 42.14
CA ASN A 103 -4.68 -5.31 40.80
C ASN A 103 -5.87 -5.48 39.84
N THR A 104 -6.98 -5.99 40.37
CA THR A 104 -8.23 -6.14 39.62
C THR A 104 -8.80 -4.80 39.18
N ILE A 105 -8.75 -3.79 40.02
CA ILE A 105 -9.20 -2.43 39.68
C ILE A 105 -8.26 -1.78 38.68
N ILE A 106 -6.93 -1.86 38.86
CA ILE A 106 -5.94 -1.37 37.92
C ILE A 106 -6.17 -1.97 36.54
N ARG A 107 -6.35 -3.32 36.49
CA ARG A 107 -6.65 -4.03 35.25
C ARG A 107 -7.97 -3.57 34.63
N GLY A 108 -8.99 -3.31 35.45
CA GLY A 108 -10.29 -2.81 35.00
C GLY A 108 -10.17 -1.42 34.34
N TYR A 109 -9.40 -0.51 34.92
CA TYR A 109 -9.09 0.79 34.29
C TYR A 109 -8.33 0.61 32.98
N THR A 110 -7.32 -0.25 32.96
CA THR A 110 -6.51 -0.51 31.76
C THR A 110 -7.37 -1.09 30.62
N ASN A 111 -8.23 -2.07 30.92
CA ASN A 111 -9.10 -2.73 29.91
C ASN A 111 -10.15 -1.80 29.33
N ARG A 112 -10.54 -0.73 30.04
CA ARG A 112 -11.52 0.27 29.59
C ARG A 112 -10.88 1.53 29.03
N ASP A 113 -9.61 1.46 28.68
CA ASP A 113 -8.85 2.56 28.08
C ASP A 113 -8.84 3.85 28.94
N LEU A 114 -8.70 3.66 30.25
CA LEU A 114 -8.59 4.71 31.25
C LEU A 114 -7.20 4.70 31.91
N PRO A 115 -6.11 4.94 31.14
CA PRO A 115 -4.74 4.75 31.61
C PRO A 115 -4.35 5.68 32.76
N ARG A 116 -4.83 6.92 32.74
CA ARG A 116 -4.52 7.90 33.81
C ARG A 116 -5.08 7.48 35.15
N GLU A 117 -6.31 6.99 35.17
CA GLU A 117 -6.98 6.49 36.37
C GLU A 117 -6.29 5.26 36.95
N ALA A 118 -5.77 4.38 36.09
CA ALA A 118 -4.99 3.22 36.52
C ALA A 118 -3.71 3.63 37.28
N VAL A 119 -2.97 4.60 36.76
CA VAL A 119 -1.72 5.09 37.38
C VAL A 119 -2.01 5.92 38.62
N LEU A 120 -3.04 6.76 38.62
CA LEU A 120 -3.47 7.52 39.80
C LEU A 120 -3.89 6.58 40.94
N PHE A 121 -4.67 5.55 40.61
CA PHE A 121 -5.09 4.56 41.60
C PHE A 121 -3.89 3.77 42.19
N TYR A 122 -2.93 3.40 41.33
CA TYR A 122 -1.70 2.78 41.77
C TYR A 122 -0.93 3.69 42.78
N ARG A 123 -0.81 4.98 42.49
CA ARG A 123 -0.16 5.94 43.39
C ARG A 123 -0.86 6.01 44.72
N GLU A 124 -2.16 6.14 44.74
CA GLU A 124 -2.97 6.18 45.95
C GLU A 124 -2.82 4.89 46.77
N VAL A 125 -2.82 3.72 46.15
CA VAL A 125 -2.61 2.43 46.79
C VAL A 125 -1.21 2.40 47.47
N MET A 126 -0.19 2.97 46.81
CA MET A 126 1.17 3.07 47.36
C MET A 126 1.26 4.03 48.53
N GLU A 127 0.59 5.18 48.47
CA GLU A 127 0.48 6.14 49.56
C GLU A 127 -0.24 5.56 50.77
N GLY A 128 -1.20 4.68 50.55
CA GLY A 128 -1.89 3.88 51.59
C GLY A 128 -1.06 2.74 52.19
N GLY A 129 0.23 2.64 51.81
CA GLY A 129 1.18 1.67 52.38
C GLY A 129 1.07 0.24 51.82
N LEU A 130 0.27 0.02 50.81
CA LEU A 130 0.16 -1.29 50.14
C LEU A 130 1.33 -1.50 49.17
N SER A 131 1.99 -2.65 49.20
CA SER A 131 3.12 -2.95 48.30
C SER A 131 2.65 -3.69 47.04
N PRO A 132 3.19 -3.33 45.86
CA PRO A 132 2.86 -4.01 44.59
C PRO A 132 3.38 -5.46 44.56
N ASP A 133 2.93 -6.22 43.60
CA ASP A 133 3.43 -7.55 43.26
C ASP A 133 3.75 -7.66 41.76
N ASN A 134 4.17 -8.84 41.29
CA ASN A 134 4.50 -9.10 39.90
C ASN A 134 3.29 -9.01 38.94
N PHE A 135 2.05 -9.04 39.46
CA PHE A 135 0.82 -8.86 38.66
C PHE A 135 0.38 -7.39 38.55
N THR A 136 0.88 -6.53 39.42
CA THR A 136 0.59 -5.08 39.39
C THR A 136 1.19 -4.42 38.16
N PHE A 137 2.48 -4.66 37.89
CA PHE A 137 3.25 -3.96 36.86
C PHE A 137 2.79 -4.23 35.44
N PRO A 138 2.40 -5.46 35.02
CA PRO A 138 1.95 -5.71 33.65
C PRO A 138 0.80 -4.82 33.20
N SER A 139 -0.22 -4.65 34.05
CA SER A 139 -1.37 -3.77 33.74
C SER A 139 -0.96 -2.31 33.71
N LEU A 140 -0.06 -1.87 34.62
CA LEU A 140 0.47 -0.51 34.61
C LEU A 140 1.32 -0.21 33.37
N PHE A 141 2.17 -1.13 32.92
CA PHE A 141 2.94 -0.95 31.69
C PHE A 141 2.05 -0.87 30.44
N GLN A 142 0.94 -1.57 30.43
CA GLN A 142 -0.04 -1.44 29.36
C GLN A 142 -0.76 -0.08 29.42
N ALA A 143 -1.01 0.45 30.61
CA ALA A 143 -1.67 1.73 30.86
C ALA A 143 -0.74 2.96 30.69
N CYS A 144 0.59 2.80 30.61
CA CYS A 144 1.52 3.93 30.48
C CYS A 144 1.15 4.85 29.32
N ALA A 145 1.02 6.14 29.58
CA ALA A 145 0.74 7.15 28.56
C ALA A 145 1.99 7.52 27.76
N ASP A 146 3.13 7.62 28.42
CA ASP A 146 4.40 8.05 27.83
C ASP A 146 5.62 7.26 28.33
N LEU A 147 6.79 7.57 27.75
CA LEU A 147 8.05 6.89 28.08
C LEU A 147 8.56 7.21 29.48
N ASP A 148 8.32 8.42 29.98
CA ASP A 148 8.88 8.85 31.29
C ASP A 148 8.09 8.21 32.43
N GLU A 149 6.78 8.08 32.30
CA GLU A 149 5.95 7.29 33.22
C GLU A 149 6.40 5.81 33.23
N GLY A 150 6.65 5.23 32.03
CA GLY A 150 7.20 3.89 31.92
C GLY A 150 8.56 3.70 32.60
N LYS A 151 9.45 4.69 32.53
CA LYS A 151 10.74 4.68 33.27
C LYS A 151 10.56 4.75 34.79
N GLN A 152 9.60 5.56 35.28
CA GLN A 152 9.28 5.63 36.69
C GLN A 152 8.79 4.28 37.21
N LEU A 153 7.85 3.64 36.49
CA LEU A 153 7.39 2.30 36.82
C LEU A 153 8.51 1.25 36.77
N HIS A 154 9.45 1.36 35.80
CA HIS A 154 10.64 0.50 35.81
C HIS A 154 11.49 0.67 37.06
N CYS A 155 11.69 1.92 37.54
CA CYS A 155 12.37 2.14 38.82
C CYS A 155 11.64 1.46 39.99
N HIS A 156 10.30 1.48 39.98
CA HIS A 156 9.53 0.76 41.02
C HIS A 156 9.70 -0.76 40.91
N VAL A 157 9.73 -1.34 39.70
CA VAL A 157 10.04 -2.77 39.49
C VAL A 157 11.38 -3.13 40.14
N VAL A 158 12.41 -2.33 39.92
CA VAL A 158 13.74 -2.54 40.54
C VAL A 158 13.67 -2.39 42.03
N LYS A 159 13.03 -1.32 42.54
CA LYS A 159 12.90 -1.01 43.97
C LYS A 159 12.18 -2.13 44.75
N PHE A 160 11.16 -2.73 44.16
CA PHE A 160 10.38 -3.79 44.82
C PHE A 160 10.89 -5.21 44.51
N GLY A 161 12.03 -5.34 43.81
CA GLY A 161 12.69 -6.63 43.57
C GLY A 161 12.09 -7.51 42.48
N PHE A 162 11.27 -6.96 41.59
CA PHE A 162 10.65 -7.72 40.48
C PHE A 162 11.45 -7.66 39.17
N ALA A 163 12.66 -7.11 39.19
CA ALA A 163 13.49 -6.96 38.01
C ALA A 163 13.89 -8.28 37.32
N SER A 164 13.83 -9.41 38.05
CA SER A 164 14.14 -10.75 37.49
C SER A 164 12.90 -11.57 37.14
N ASP A 165 11.69 -11.05 37.38
CA ASP A 165 10.45 -11.76 37.02
C ASP A 165 10.25 -11.70 35.49
N VAL A 166 10.18 -12.87 34.85
CA VAL A 166 10.11 -13.01 33.38
C VAL A 166 8.83 -12.37 32.82
N TYR A 167 7.71 -12.46 33.54
CA TYR A 167 6.44 -11.87 33.08
C TYR A 167 6.50 -10.33 33.13
N VAL A 168 7.06 -9.77 34.21
CA VAL A 168 7.30 -8.33 34.34
C VAL A 168 8.28 -7.84 33.27
N GLN A 169 9.39 -8.57 33.03
CA GLN A 169 10.38 -8.23 32.01
C GLN A 169 9.77 -8.23 30.60
N ASN A 170 8.95 -9.20 30.24
CA ASN A 170 8.30 -9.26 28.95
C ASN A 170 7.35 -8.08 28.72
N THR A 171 6.55 -7.71 29.73
CA THR A 171 5.64 -6.56 29.62
C THR A 171 6.39 -5.24 29.63
N LEU A 172 7.50 -5.15 30.37
CA LEU A 172 8.41 -3.99 30.35
C LEU A 172 9.08 -3.79 28.98
N MET A 173 9.53 -4.87 28.33
CA MET A 173 10.05 -4.83 26.95
C MET A 173 8.99 -4.33 25.97
N ASN A 174 7.76 -4.84 26.10
CA ASN A 174 6.64 -4.42 25.26
C ASN A 174 6.32 -2.94 25.45
N MET A 175 6.29 -2.45 26.69
CA MET A 175 6.11 -1.03 26.99
C MET A 175 7.20 -0.16 26.32
N TYR A 176 8.48 -0.50 26.49
CA TYR A 176 9.56 0.25 25.85
C TYR A 176 9.47 0.21 24.33
N SER A 177 9.11 -0.93 23.75
CA SER A 177 8.93 -1.08 22.33
C SER A 177 7.80 -0.18 21.80
N ASN A 178 6.63 -0.22 22.44
CA ASN A 178 5.46 0.57 22.03
C ASN A 178 5.71 2.08 22.14
N ARG A 179 6.60 2.49 23.04
CA ARG A 179 7.01 3.91 23.22
C ARG A 179 8.27 4.28 22.42
N GLY A 180 8.67 3.49 21.43
CA GLY A 180 9.77 3.80 20.49
C GLY A 180 11.17 3.63 21.07
N CYS A 181 11.33 3.11 22.28
CA CYS A 181 12.63 2.97 22.93
C CYS A 181 13.20 1.54 22.81
N LEU A 182 13.47 1.09 21.56
CA LEU A 182 14.01 -0.25 21.30
C LEU A 182 15.33 -0.55 22.02
N THR A 183 16.17 0.47 22.23
CA THR A 183 17.43 0.30 22.95
C THR A 183 17.23 -0.14 24.39
N SER A 184 16.23 0.42 25.07
CA SER A 184 15.88 0.01 26.44
C SER A 184 15.21 -1.37 26.46
N ALA A 185 14.32 -1.67 25.52
CA ALA A 185 13.74 -3.01 25.36
C ALA A 185 14.84 -4.05 25.18
N LYS A 186 15.81 -3.81 24.28
CA LYS A 186 16.96 -4.69 24.07
C LYS A 186 17.79 -4.87 25.33
N ARG A 187 18.07 -3.80 26.09
CA ARG A 187 18.82 -3.90 27.36
C ARG A 187 18.12 -4.79 28.39
N VAL A 188 16.80 -4.71 28.50
CA VAL A 188 16.03 -5.62 29.36
C VAL A 188 16.18 -7.05 28.86
N PHE A 189 15.97 -7.30 27.56
CA PHE A 189 16.13 -8.61 26.95
C PHE A 189 17.52 -9.22 27.18
N ASP A 190 18.57 -8.43 26.97
CA ASP A 190 19.94 -8.91 27.10
C ASP A 190 20.32 -9.23 28.56
N LYS A 191 19.67 -8.58 29.53
CA LYS A 191 19.87 -8.82 30.97
C LYS A 191 19.03 -9.99 31.54
N MET A 192 18.08 -10.52 30.77
CA MET A 192 17.28 -11.67 31.23
C MET A 192 18.17 -12.91 31.44
N SER A 193 18.08 -13.52 32.62
CA SER A 193 18.73 -14.80 32.93
C SER A 193 18.07 -15.95 32.17
N GLU A 194 16.75 -15.95 32.08
CA GLU A 194 15.97 -16.94 31.34
C GLU A 194 15.11 -16.24 30.27
N ARG A 195 15.19 -16.72 29.03
CA ARG A 195 14.40 -16.20 27.92
C ARG A 195 13.41 -17.26 27.46
N THR A 196 12.15 -17.01 27.69
CA THR A 196 11.06 -17.89 27.20
C THR A 196 10.74 -17.59 25.73
N VAL A 197 9.95 -18.46 25.09
CA VAL A 197 9.42 -18.20 23.74
C VAL A 197 8.73 -16.84 23.64
N VAL A 198 8.02 -16.43 24.72
CA VAL A 198 7.36 -15.11 24.79
C VAL A 198 8.38 -13.98 24.77
N SER A 199 9.50 -14.12 25.47
CA SER A 199 10.55 -13.09 25.49
C SER A 199 11.14 -12.87 24.09
N TRP A 200 11.45 -13.95 23.37
CA TRP A 200 11.94 -13.88 22.01
C TRP A 200 10.90 -13.29 21.07
N ALA A 201 9.66 -13.79 21.12
CA ALA A 201 8.56 -13.29 20.29
C ALA A 201 8.30 -11.79 20.50
N THR A 202 8.31 -11.32 21.74
CA THR A 202 8.13 -9.91 22.09
C THR A 202 9.23 -9.04 21.45
N MET A 203 10.48 -9.48 21.53
CA MET A 203 11.60 -8.69 20.99
C MET A 203 11.66 -8.75 19.46
N ILE A 204 11.31 -9.89 18.84
CA ILE A 204 11.17 -10.02 17.38
C ILE A 204 10.04 -9.12 16.89
N ALA A 205 8.86 -9.15 17.54
CA ALA A 205 7.74 -8.26 17.22
C ALA A 205 8.13 -6.79 17.35
N ALA A 206 8.87 -6.43 18.41
CA ALA A 206 9.37 -5.09 18.62
C ALA A 206 10.20 -4.58 17.43
N TYR A 207 11.18 -5.35 16.99
CA TYR A 207 11.99 -4.98 15.83
C TYR A 207 11.19 -4.95 14.52
N THR A 208 10.27 -5.90 14.32
CA THR A 208 9.41 -5.94 13.14
C THR A 208 8.50 -4.71 13.06
N ASN A 209 7.89 -4.30 14.18
CA ASN A 209 6.99 -3.15 14.22
C ASN A 209 7.69 -1.81 13.94
N TRP A 210 8.98 -1.70 14.26
CA TRP A 210 9.79 -0.52 14.01
C TRP A 210 10.64 -0.62 12.74
N ASP A 211 10.22 -1.46 11.80
CA ASP A 211 10.83 -1.63 10.48
C ASP A 211 12.32 -2.03 10.50
N ARG A 212 12.74 -2.70 11.59
CA ARG A 212 14.09 -3.23 11.77
C ARG A 212 14.12 -4.73 11.51
N SER A 213 13.69 -5.11 10.30
CA SER A 213 13.49 -6.50 9.91
C SER A 213 14.76 -7.34 9.95
N SER A 214 15.92 -6.76 9.64
CA SER A 214 17.21 -7.47 9.71
C SER A 214 17.58 -7.91 11.13
N GLU A 215 17.31 -7.05 12.13
CA GLU A 215 17.52 -7.38 13.53
C GLU A 215 16.52 -8.41 14.05
N ALA A 216 15.26 -8.33 13.59
CA ALA A 216 14.25 -9.35 13.90
C ALA A 216 14.68 -10.74 13.42
N LEU A 217 15.14 -10.83 12.16
CA LEU A 217 15.63 -12.09 11.58
C LEU A 217 16.91 -12.62 12.29
N SER A 218 17.83 -11.72 12.65
CA SER A 218 19.01 -12.08 13.44
C SER A 218 18.64 -12.65 14.82
N LEU A 219 17.63 -12.06 15.48
CA LEU A 219 17.12 -12.58 16.76
C LEU A 219 16.47 -13.95 16.60
N PHE A 220 15.74 -14.19 15.52
CA PHE A 220 15.15 -15.50 15.24
C PHE A 220 16.24 -16.57 15.07
N HIS A 221 17.31 -16.30 14.34
CA HIS A 221 18.45 -17.20 14.27
C HIS A 221 19.04 -17.50 15.65
N ARG A 222 19.23 -16.47 16.49
CA ARG A 222 19.74 -16.65 17.86
C ARG A 222 18.79 -17.50 18.72
N MET A 223 17.48 -17.36 18.56
CA MET A 223 16.45 -18.16 19.22
C MET A 223 16.60 -19.65 18.84
N GLN A 224 16.76 -19.94 17.53
CA GLN A 224 16.98 -21.30 17.04
C GLN A 224 18.29 -21.90 17.57
N PHE A 225 19.40 -21.13 17.58
CA PHE A 225 20.66 -21.56 18.17
C PHE A 225 20.56 -21.89 19.66
N GLY A 226 19.68 -21.18 20.37
CA GLY A 226 19.37 -21.44 21.79
C GLY A 226 18.44 -22.62 22.01
N ASN A 227 18.11 -23.42 21.00
CA ASN A 227 17.16 -24.54 21.03
C ASN A 227 15.78 -24.18 21.58
N VAL A 228 15.38 -22.91 21.46
CA VAL A 228 14.03 -22.48 21.84
C VAL A 228 13.11 -22.64 20.62
N ARG A 229 12.13 -23.53 20.72
CA ARG A 229 11.17 -23.77 19.62
C ARG A 229 10.26 -22.55 19.43
N PRO A 230 10.17 -21.98 18.20
CA PRO A 230 9.24 -20.92 17.93
C PRO A 230 7.79 -21.41 18.02
N ASN A 231 6.91 -20.55 18.51
CA ASN A 231 5.47 -20.74 18.46
C ASN A 231 4.86 -19.99 17.26
N GLU A 232 3.56 -20.12 17.04
CA GLU A 232 2.82 -19.47 15.96
C GLU A 232 3.03 -17.95 15.95
N VAL A 233 2.97 -17.29 17.10
CA VAL A 233 3.19 -15.83 17.23
C VAL A 233 4.59 -15.45 16.76
N THR A 234 5.59 -16.24 17.14
CA THR A 234 6.98 -16.03 16.67
C THR A 234 7.06 -16.15 15.17
N LEU A 235 6.48 -17.20 14.57
CA LEU A 235 6.53 -17.44 13.12
C LEU A 235 5.83 -16.33 12.35
N VAL A 236 4.67 -15.87 12.80
CA VAL A 236 3.95 -14.75 12.18
C VAL A 236 4.80 -13.48 12.18
N ASN A 237 5.43 -13.13 13.31
CA ASN A 237 6.29 -11.95 13.39
C ASN A 237 7.53 -12.06 12.50
N VAL A 238 8.15 -13.24 12.44
CA VAL A 238 9.31 -13.47 11.58
C VAL A 238 8.91 -13.44 10.10
N LEU A 239 7.79 -14.06 9.71
CA LEU A 239 7.27 -13.99 8.33
C LEU A 239 6.92 -12.55 7.93
N THR A 240 6.34 -11.77 8.85
CA THR A 240 6.12 -10.33 8.63
C THR A 240 7.45 -9.58 8.42
N ALA A 241 8.50 -9.94 9.18
CA ALA A 241 9.82 -9.36 8.96
C ALA A 241 10.43 -9.78 7.60
N CYS A 242 10.23 -11.05 7.17
CA CYS A 242 10.64 -11.52 5.84
C CYS A 242 9.92 -10.74 4.73
N ALA A 243 8.62 -10.52 4.87
CA ALA A 243 7.82 -9.76 3.94
C ALA A 243 8.33 -8.31 3.78
N ARG A 244 8.61 -7.62 4.88
CA ARG A 244 9.14 -6.24 4.88
C ARG A 244 10.58 -6.17 4.32
N ALA A 245 11.43 -7.14 4.69
CA ALA A 245 12.81 -7.23 4.20
C ALA A 245 12.91 -7.79 2.77
N ARG A 246 11.80 -8.22 2.16
CA ARG A 246 11.77 -8.96 0.88
C ARG A 246 12.72 -10.15 0.85
N ASN A 247 12.82 -10.89 1.97
CA ASN A 247 13.74 -12.00 2.14
C ASN A 247 13.05 -13.34 1.84
N LEU A 248 13.07 -13.74 0.57
CA LEU A 248 12.45 -14.98 0.08
C LEU A 248 13.11 -16.23 0.69
N ASP A 249 14.43 -16.24 0.82
CA ASP A 249 15.17 -17.43 1.29
C ASP A 249 14.80 -17.78 2.72
N MET A 250 14.63 -16.77 3.58
CA MET A 250 14.20 -17.00 4.95
C MET A 250 12.73 -17.45 5.00
N ALA A 251 11.83 -16.89 4.18
CA ALA A 251 10.45 -17.33 4.08
C ALA A 251 10.35 -18.81 3.68
N LYS A 252 11.16 -19.26 2.72
CA LYS A 252 11.25 -20.68 2.32
C LYS A 252 11.74 -21.57 3.47
N LYS A 253 12.80 -21.17 4.18
CA LYS A 253 13.31 -21.93 5.34
C LYS A 253 12.28 -22.09 6.44
N ILE A 254 11.47 -21.03 6.68
CA ILE A 254 10.38 -21.11 7.66
C ILE A 254 9.29 -22.06 7.18
N HIS A 255 8.97 -22.03 5.88
CA HIS A 255 8.02 -22.96 5.29
C HIS A 255 8.49 -24.42 5.44
N GLU A 256 9.74 -24.72 5.10
CA GLU A 256 10.37 -26.02 5.30
C GLU A 256 10.32 -26.45 6.77
N TYR A 257 10.70 -25.55 7.69
CA TYR A 257 10.62 -25.80 9.13
C TYR A 257 9.18 -26.17 9.59
N MET A 258 8.16 -25.49 9.08
CA MET A 258 6.76 -25.79 9.38
C MET A 258 6.37 -27.19 8.90
N MET A 259 6.80 -27.58 7.71
CA MET A 259 6.53 -28.90 7.13
C MET A 259 7.23 -30.01 7.90
N GLU A 260 8.51 -29.85 8.22
CA GLU A 260 9.31 -30.83 8.98
C GLU A 260 8.79 -31.08 10.39
N ASN A 261 8.30 -30.02 11.04
CA ASN A 261 7.76 -30.10 12.42
C ASN A 261 6.27 -30.43 12.47
N GLN A 262 5.64 -30.77 11.33
CA GLN A 262 4.22 -31.08 11.23
C GLN A 262 3.34 -30.03 11.94
N MET A 263 3.77 -28.76 11.89
CA MET A 263 3.00 -27.65 12.39
C MET A 263 1.80 -27.49 11.45
N GLY A 264 0.64 -28.01 11.83
CA GLY A 264 -0.57 -28.04 10.98
C GLY A 264 -0.87 -26.69 10.33
N PHE A 265 -1.76 -26.70 9.33
CA PHE A 265 -2.19 -25.48 8.63
C PHE A 265 -2.96 -24.52 9.57
N HIS A 266 -2.23 -23.92 10.52
CA HIS A 266 -2.81 -22.83 11.31
C HIS A 266 -3.06 -21.62 10.41
N LEU A 267 -4.32 -21.29 10.19
CA LEU A 267 -4.77 -20.25 9.26
C LEU A 267 -3.93 -18.95 9.33
N VAL A 268 -3.62 -18.49 10.55
CA VAL A 268 -2.89 -17.23 10.76
C VAL A 268 -1.45 -17.32 10.26
N VAL A 269 -0.75 -18.44 10.54
CA VAL A 269 0.66 -18.63 10.12
C VAL A 269 0.75 -18.82 8.61
N VAL A 270 -0.15 -19.65 8.05
CA VAL A 270 -0.19 -19.88 6.59
C VAL A 270 -0.51 -18.59 5.85
N THR A 271 -1.45 -17.80 6.35
CA THR A 271 -1.78 -16.48 5.78
C THR A 271 -0.59 -15.52 5.82
N ALA A 272 0.17 -15.50 6.92
CA ALA A 272 1.40 -14.71 7.00
C ALA A 272 2.50 -15.20 6.02
N LEU A 273 2.56 -16.51 5.76
CA LEU A 273 3.49 -17.08 4.78
C LEU A 273 3.08 -16.72 3.35
N VAL A 274 1.77 -16.75 3.04
CA VAL A 274 1.25 -16.28 1.75
C VAL A 274 1.59 -14.80 1.54
N ASP A 275 1.38 -13.92 2.55
CA ASP A 275 1.77 -12.50 2.50
C ASP A 275 3.28 -12.33 2.26
N ALA A 276 4.10 -13.13 2.94
CA ALA A 276 5.55 -13.10 2.74
C ALA A 276 5.94 -13.48 1.30
N TYR A 277 5.32 -14.50 0.71
CA TYR A 277 5.58 -14.88 -0.68
C TYR A 277 5.10 -13.82 -1.66
N CYS A 278 3.91 -13.23 -1.45
CA CYS A 278 3.42 -12.12 -2.28
C CYS A 278 4.43 -10.95 -2.27
N LYS A 279 4.84 -10.48 -1.10
CA LYS A 279 5.75 -9.32 -0.95
C LYS A 279 7.18 -9.58 -1.42
N THR A 280 7.59 -10.85 -1.49
CA THR A 280 8.90 -11.23 -2.04
C THR A 280 8.86 -11.47 -3.55
N GLY A 281 7.72 -11.24 -4.22
CA GLY A 281 7.56 -11.43 -5.67
C GLY A 281 7.46 -12.89 -6.12
N CYS A 282 7.16 -13.80 -5.19
CA CYS A 282 7.04 -15.24 -5.50
C CYS A 282 5.57 -15.67 -5.57
N MET A 283 4.81 -15.05 -6.49
CA MET A 283 3.35 -15.28 -6.63
C MET A 283 2.99 -16.74 -6.88
N PHE A 284 3.85 -17.49 -7.59
CA PHE A 284 3.63 -18.92 -7.81
C PHE A 284 3.53 -19.74 -6.51
N LEU A 285 4.44 -19.49 -5.54
CA LEU A 285 4.38 -20.18 -4.25
C LEU A 285 3.23 -19.68 -3.38
N ALA A 286 2.93 -18.37 -3.44
CA ALA A 286 1.79 -17.79 -2.76
C ALA A 286 0.48 -18.43 -3.24
N ARG A 287 0.29 -18.53 -4.56
CA ARG A 287 -0.89 -19.16 -5.17
C ARG A 287 -1.02 -20.63 -4.79
N LYS A 288 0.06 -21.39 -4.94
CA LYS A 288 0.07 -22.82 -4.59
C LYS A 288 -0.36 -23.03 -3.13
N LEU A 289 0.25 -22.27 -2.21
CA LEU A 289 -0.06 -22.39 -0.78
C LEU A 289 -1.51 -21.96 -0.47
N PHE A 290 -2.00 -20.90 -1.13
CA PHE A 290 -3.37 -20.44 -0.99
C PHE A 290 -4.37 -21.52 -1.46
N ASP A 291 -4.07 -22.22 -2.57
CA ASP A 291 -4.93 -23.29 -3.10
C ASP A 291 -4.94 -24.53 -2.20
N GLU A 292 -3.86 -24.78 -1.45
CA GLU A 292 -3.75 -25.86 -0.47
C GLU A 292 -4.42 -25.52 0.88
N MET A 293 -4.84 -24.24 1.12
CA MET A 293 -5.50 -23.84 2.36
C MET A 293 -6.89 -24.50 2.49
N PRO A 294 -7.17 -25.22 3.59
CA PRO A 294 -8.48 -25.85 3.80
C PRO A 294 -9.59 -24.83 4.04
N GLU A 295 -9.27 -23.70 4.65
CA GLU A 295 -10.20 -22.58 4.89
C GLU A 295 -9.58 -21.27 4.37
N ARG A 296 -10.37 -20.48 3.66
CA ARG A 296 -9.97 -19.21 3.10
C ARG A 296 -10.91 -18.12 3.60
N ASN A 297 -10.36 -17.19 4.38
CA ASN A 297 -11.12 -16.05 4.88
C ASN A 297 -10.90 -14.80 4.01
N LEU A 298 -11.70 -13.77 4.23
CA LEU A 298 -11.60 -12.50 3.53
C LEU A 298 -10.16 -11.92 3.53
N PHE A 299 -9.45 -12.07 4.65
CA PHE A 299 -8.08 -11.54 4.78
C PHE A 299 -7.09 -12.26 3.84
N SER A 300 -7.18 -13.60 3.71
CA SER A 300 -6.31 -14.35 2.78
C SER A 300 -6.60 -14.01 1.31
N TRP A 301 -7.88 -13.79 0.94
CA TRP A 301 -8.26 -13.32 -0.39
C TRP A 301 -7.68 -11.93 -0.68
N ASN A 302 -7.80 -11.01 0.27
CA ASN A 302 -7.26 -9.65 0.13
C ASN A 302 -5.74 -9.64 -0.04
N ILE A 303 -5.00 -10.49 0.67
CA ILE A 303 -3.55 -10.64 0.51
C ILE A 303 -3.20 -11.06 -0.92
N MET A 304 -3.88 -12.07 -1.47
CA MET A 304 -3.61 -12.55 -2.82
C MET A 304 -3.93 -11.49 -3.87
N ILE A 305 -5.12 -10.85 -3.81
CA ILE A 305 -5.51 -9.78 -4.73
C ILE A 305 -4.48 -8.64 -4.68
N LYS A 306 -4.12 -8.21 -3.46
CA LYS A 306 -3.12 -7.16 -3.27
C LYS A 306 -1.74 -7.60 -3.77
N GLY A 307 -1.36 -8.86 -3.54
CA GLY A 307 -0.12 -9.44 -4.02
C GLY A 307 0.01 -9.37 -5.55
N TYR A 308 -1.02 -9.78 -6.28
CA TYR A 308 -1.06 -9.64 -7.74
C TYR A 308 -0.96 -8.19 -8.20
N VAL A 309 -1.64 -7.27 -7.50
CA VAL A 309 -1.55 -5.83 -7.82
C VAL A 309 -0.14 -5.28 -7.56
N GLU A 310 0.52 -5.66 -6.48
CA GLU A 310 1.90 -5.25 -6.15
C GLU A 310 2.93 -5.86 -7.13
N ASP A 311 2.67 -7.07 -7.64
CA ASP A 311 3.48 -7.73 -8.69
C ASP A 311 3.19 -7.19 -10.10
N SER A 312 2.28 -6.21 -10.20
CA SER A 312 1.82 -5.61 -11.47
C SER A 312 1.06 -6.58 -12.40
N ASP A 313 0.60 -7.71 -11.89
CA ASP A 313 -0.27 -8.63 -12.60
C ASP A 313 -1.75 -8.28 -12.34
N TYR A 314 -2.14 -7.13 -12.87
CA TYR A 314 -3.48 -6.58 -12.66
C TYR A 314 -4.59 -7.44 -13.26
N LYS A 315 -4.29 -8.22 -14.32
CA LYS A 315 -5.27 -9.12 -14.95
C LYS A 315 -5.60 -10.28 -14.02
N GLU A 316 -4.57 -10.93 -13.47
CA GLU A 316 -4.75 -12.00 -12.49
C GLU A 316 -5.46 -11.53 -11.22
N ALA A 317 -5.19 -10.30 -10.76
CA ALA A 317 -5.93 -9.73 -9.63
C ALA A 317 -7.44 -9.68 -9.87
N LEU A 318 -7.87 -9.34 -11.10
CA LEU A 318 -9.29 -9.31 -11.47
C LEU A 318 -9.90 -10.73 -11.61
N VAL A 319 -9.15 -11.67 -12.20
CA VAL A 319 -9.57 -13.08 -12.28
C VAL A 319 -9.73 -13.65 -10.87
N PHE A 320 -8.78 -13.38 -9.99
CA PHE A 320 -8.81 -13.84 -8.60
C PHE A 320 -9.98 -13.26 -7.81
N PHE A 321 -10.37 -12.03 -8.10
CA PHE A 321 -11.58 -11.44 -7.56
C PHE A 321 -12.86 -12.17 -8.01
N GLN A 322 -12.94 -12.59 -9.27
CA GLN A 322 -14.06 -13.40 -9.76
C GLN A 322 -14.12 -14.74 -9.03
N GLU A 323 -12.96 -15.39 -8.79
CA GLU A 323 -12.89 -16.62 -7.99
C GLU A 323 -13.38 -16.37 -6.55
N MET A 324 -12.99 -15.25 -5.91
CA MET A 324 -13.46 -14.85 -4.59
C MET A 324 -14.98 -14.75 -4.53
N GLN A 325 -15.59 -14.09 -5.52
CA GLN A 325 -17.05 -13.96 -5.64
C GLN A 325 -17.72 -15.32 -5.87
N GLY A 326 -17.15 -16.18 -6.73
CA GLY A 326 -17.60 -17.54 -6.99
C GLY A 326 -17.60 -18.42 -5.72
N ASN A 327 -16.70 -18.15 -4.79
CA ASN A 327 -16.66 -18.80 -3.45
C ASN A 327 -17.58 -18.13 -2.42
N GLY A 328 -18.41 -17.16 -2.81
CA GLY A 328 -19.38 -16.51 -1.93
C GLY A 328 -18.76 -15.56 -0.89
N VAL A 329 -17.49 -15.22 -1.00
CA VAL A 329 -16.82 -14.30 -0.07
C VAL A 329 -17.14 -12.87 -0.48
N LYS A 330 -17.75 -12.09 0.44
CA LYS A 330 -18.08 -10.68 0.19
C LYS A 330 -16.82 -9.82 0.27
N PRO A 331 -16.56 -9.00 -0.77
CA PRO A 331 -15.44 -8.07 -0.75
C PRO A 331 -15.67 -6.92 0.24
N ASP A 332 -14.58 -6.41 0.81
CA ASP A 332 -14.57 -5.25 1.68
C ASP A 332 -13.88 -4.03 1.01
N LYS A 333 -13.71 -2.95 1.77
CA LYS A 333 -13.03 -1.74 1.28
C LYS A 333 -11.58 -1.98 0.83
N VAL A 334 -10.86 -2.94 1.44
CA VAL A 334 -9.48 -3.28 1.07
C VAL A 334 -9.45 -3.97 -0.28
N THR A 335 -10.38 -4.92 -0.49
CA THR A 335 -10.59 -5.56 -1.79
C THR A 335 -10.87 -4.51 -2.86
N MET A 336 -11.84 -3.60 -2.61
CA MET A 336 -12.23 -2.58 -3.57
C MET A 336 -11.10 -1.64 -3.92
N THR A 337 -10.33 -1.17 -2.93
CA THR A 337 -9.18 -0.30 -3.15
C THR A 337 -8.13 -0.97 -4.06
N SER A 338 -7.83 -2.25 -3.83
CA SER A 338 -6.86 -2.99 -4.64
C SER A 338 -7.34 -3.18 -6.08
N LEU A 339 -8.62 -3.49 -6.27
CA LEU A 339 -9.21 -3.67 -7.60
C LEU A 339 -9.32 -2.35 -8.38
N LEU A 340 -9.67 -1.25 -7.71
CA LEU A 340 -9.68 0.08 -8.34
C LEU A 340 -8.28 0.47 -8.82
N LEU A 341 -7.23 0.13 -8.06
CA LEU A 341 -5.86 0.34 -8.49
C LEU A 341 -5.52 -0.53 -9.73
N ALA A 342 -5.95 -1.79 -9.77
CA ALA A 342 -5.79 -2.63 -10.96
C ALA A 342 -6.50 -2.02 -12.18
N CYS A 343 -7.76 -1.57 -12.02
CA CYS A 343 -8.51 -0.89 -13.09
C CYS A 343 -7.80 0.38 -13.57
N SER A 344 -7.20 1.17 -12.66
CA SER A 344 -6.49 2.40 -13.01
C SER A 344 -5.27 2.12 -13.91
N HIS A 345 -4.56 1.03 -13.66
CA HIS A 345 -3.41 0.63 -14.47
C HIS A 345 -3.80 0.06 -15.82
N LEU A 346 -4.83 -0.79 -15.86
CA LEU A 346 -5.35 -1.40 -17.09
C LEU A 346 -6.14 -0.41 -17.96
N GLY A 347 -6.62 0.71 -17.39
CA GLY A 347 -7.55 1.61 -18.06
C GLY A 347 -8.96 1.02 -18.20
N ALA A 348 -9.32 0.06 -17.34
CA ALA A 348 -10.58 -0.67 -17.33
C ALA A 348 -11.68 0.17 -16.67
N VAL A 349 -12.23 1.12 -17.42
CA VAL A 349 -13.18 2.10 -16.91
C VAL A 349 -14.56 1.51 -16.62
N GLU A 350 -15.03 0.58 -17.45
CA GLU A 350 -16.37 -0.01 -17.26
C GLU A 350 -16.40 -0.91 -16.02
N LEU A 351 -15.32 -1.67 -15.81
CA LEU A 351 -15.16 -2.43 -14.59
C LEU A 351 -15.00 -1.50 -13.36
N GLY A 352 -14.26 -0.41 -13.51
CA GLY A 352 -14.15 0.63 -12.45
C GLY A 352 -15.49 1.26 -12.08
N LYS A 353 -16.36 1.54 -13.07
CA LYS A 353 -17.72 2.01 -12.83
C LYS A 353 -18.58 0.96 -12.13
N TRP A 354 -18.43 -0.31 -12.53
CA TRP A 354 -19.13 -1.41 -11.88
C TRP A 354 -18.72 -1.55 -10.41
N LEU A 355 -17.42 -1.48 -10.11
CA LEU A 355 -16.91 -1.48 -8.73
C LEU A 355 -17.46 -0.32 -7.91
N HIS A 356 -17.51 0.89 -8.48
CA HIS A 356 -18.10 2.05 -7.82
C HIS A 356 -19.60 1.86 -7.55
N ALA A 357 -20.35 1.33 -8.52
CA ALA A 357 -21.76 0.99 -8.34
C ALA A 357 -21.97 -0.10 -7.27
N TYR A 358 -21.06 -1.08 -7.20
CA TYR A 358 -21.07 -2.13 -6.18
C TYR A 358 -20.82 -1.56 -4.78
N ILE A 359 -19.84 -0.67 -4.62
CA ILE A 359 -19.56 0.05 -3.36
C ILE A 359 -20.83 0.74 -2.84
N ASN A 360 -21.54 1.45 -3.72
CA ASN A 360 -22.78 2.15 -3.38
C ASN A 360 -23.92 1.18 -3.04
N LYS A 361 -24.08 0.09 -3.80
CA LYS A 361 -25.14 -0.91 -3.60
C LYS A 361 -24.99 -1.67 -2.27
N GLU A 362 -23.78 -2.06 -1.92
CA GLU A 362 -23.50 -2.79 -0.67
C GLU A 362 -23.27 -1.86 0.52
N ASN A 363 -23.44 -0.54 0.35
CA ASN A 363 -23.20 0.49 1.36
C ASN A 363 -21.82 0.36 2.03
N ILE A 364 -20.77 0.08 1.26
CA ILE A 364 -19.40 0.06 1.76
C ILE A 364 -19.01 1.51 2.10
N GLU A 365 -18.62 1.76 3.33
CA GLU A 365 -18.21 3.08 3.79
C GLU A 365 -17.01 3.59 2.99
N VAL A 366 -17.20 4.72 2.31
CA VAL A 366 -16.16 5.37 1.53
C VAL A 366 -15.33 6.25 2.46
N ASP A 367 -14.26 5.67 3.00
CA ASP A 367 -13.23 6.42 3.73
C ASP A 367 -12.30 7.18 2.76
N VAL A 368 -11.38 7.98 3.31
CA VAL A 368 -10.44 8.77 2.50
C VAL A 368 -9.63 7.91 1.53
N ALA A 369 -9.21 6.71 1.94
CA ALA A 369 -8.41 5.83 1.12
C ALA A 369 -9.21 5.28 -0.08
N LEU A 370 -10.41 4.78 0.14
CA LEU A 370 -11.28 4.27 -0.92
C LEU A 370 -11.73 5.39 -1.86
N GLY A 371 -12.07 6.58 -1.32
CA GLY A 371 -12.40 7.76 -2.10
C GLY A 371 -11.24 8.20 -3.00
N THR A 372 -10.01 8.23 -2.46
CA THR A 372 -8.81 8.53 -3.22
C THR A 372 -8.55 7.50 -4.33
N ALA A 373 -8.78 6.21 -4.07
CA ALA A 373 -8.65 5.15 -5.08
C ALA A 373 -9.69 5.31 -6.22
N LEU A 374 -10.92 5.71 -5.90
CA LEU A 374 -11.93 6.03 -6.91
C LEU A 374 -11.54 7.24 -7.76
N VAL A 375 -11.04 8.32 -7.15
CA VAL A 375 -10.53 9.50 -7.86
C VAL A 375 -9.38 9.12 -8.79
N ASP A 376 -8.39 8.37 -8.29
CA ASP A 376 -7.23 7.92 -9.06
C ASP A 376 -7.65 7.01 -10.24
N MET A 377 -8.57 6.07 -10.01
CA MET A 377 -9.09 5.19 -11.05
C MET A 377 -9.77 5.99 -12.16
N TYR A 378 -10.70 6.89 -11.83
CA TYR A 378 -11.37 7.68 -12.85
C TYR A 378 -10.40 8.60 -13.59
N ALA A 379 -9.49 9.26 -12.90
CA ALA A 379 -8.49 10.14 -13.47
C ALA A 379 -7.57 9.38 -14.43
N LYS A 380 -7.05 8.23 -14.02
CA LYS A 380 -6.17 7.38 -14.84
C LYS A 380 -6.88 6.60 -15.96
N CYS A 381 -8.21 6.56 -15.94
CA CYS A 381 -9.04 6.08 -17.05
C CYS A 381 -9.52 7.20 -17.99
N GLY A 382 -9.09 8.46 -17.76
CA GLY A 382 -9.46 9.61 -18.59
C GLY A 382 -10.88 10.14 -18.36
N CYS A 383 -11.51 9.79 -17.23
CA CYS A 383 -12.86 10.22 -16.86
C CYS A 383 -12.79 11.33 -15.81
N ILE A 384 -12.20 12.48 -16.19
CA ILE A 384 -11.87 13.56 -15.24
C ILE A 384 -13.09 14.18 -14.56
N GLU A 385 -14.24 14.23 -15.24
CA GLU A 385 -15.50 14.74 -14.67
C GLU A 385 -16.01 13.83 -13.54
N SER A 386 -15.92 12.51 -13.73
CA SER A 386 -16.28 11.53 -12.69
C SER A 386 -15.30 11.58 -11.52
N ALA A 387 -14.00 11.73 -11.81
CA ALA A 387 -12.98 11.92 -10.78
C ALA A 387 -13.27 13.17 -9.94
N SER A 388 -13.58 14.30 -10.59
CA SER A 388 -13.93 15.56 -9.93
C SER A 388 -15.18 15.42 -9.07
N ARG A 389 -16.23 14.76 -9.57
CA ARG A 389 -17.45 14.52 -8.79
C ARG A 389 -17.14 13.76 -7.50
N VAL A 390 -16.47 12.61 -7.59
CA VAL A 390 -16.09 11.81 -6.40
C VAL A 390 -15.23 12.63 -5.45
N PHE A 391 -14.26 13.38 -5.97
CA PHE A 391 -13.38 14.24 -5.17
C PHE A 391 -14.14 15.27 -4.34
N TYR A 392 -15.12 15.96 -4.94
CA TYR A 392 -15.90 16.97 -4.22
C TYR A 392 -16.98 16.36 -3.30
N GLU A 393 -17.42 15.14 -3.57
CA GLU A 393 -18.35 14.40 -2.70
C GLU A 393 -17.67 13.80 -1.47
N MET A 394 -16.32 13.66 -1.46
CA MET A 394 -15.58 13.15 -0.29
C MET A 394 -15.74 14.07 0.92
N PRO A 395 -16.17 13.56 2.10
CA PRO A 395 -16.36 14.37 3.30
C PRO A 395 -15.03 14.90 3.88
N GLN A 396 -13.95 14.18 3.70
CA GLN A 396 -12.61 14.56 4.10
C GLN A 396 -11.63 14.25 2.96
N ARG A 397 -10.65 15.14 2.78
CA ARG A 397 -9.61 15.02 1.75
C ARG A 397 -8.25 15.20 2.40
N ASP A 398 -7.38 14.22 2.22
CA ASP A 398 -5.98 14.30 2.65
C ASP A 398 -5.07 14.75 1.50
N VAL A 399 -3.77 14.86 1.77
CA VAL A 399 -2.78 15.24 0.76
C VAL A 399 -2.83 14.31 -0.46
N MET A 400 -3.06 13.01 -0.24
CA MET A 400 -3.11 12.00 -1.31
C MET A 400 -4.30 12.24 -2.25
N SER A 401 -5.48 12.58 -1.72
CA SER A 401 -6.68 12.87 -2.51
C SER A 401 -6.48 14.09 -3.42
N TRP A 402 -5.94 15.17 -2.85
CA TRP A 402 -5.59 16.38 -3.62
C TRP A 402 -4.56 16.08 -4.70
N THR A 403 -3.49 15.37 -4.35
CA THR A 403 -2.41 15.02 -5.27
C THR A 403 -2.88 14.13 -6.41
N SER A 404 -3.75 13.14 -6.14
CA SER A 404 -4.32 12.27 -7.17
C SER A 404 -5.19 13.07 -8.15
N MET A 405 -5.99 14.02 -7.67
CA MET A 405 -6.82 14.86 -8.54
C MET A 405 -5.98 15.85 -9.37
N ILE A 406 -4.98 16.51 -8.77
CA ILE A 406 -4.04 17.40 -9.47
C ILE A 406 -3.28 16.63 -10.55
N GLY A 407 -2.74 15.45 -10.22
CA GLY A 407 -2.04 14.59 -11.17
C GLY A 407 -2.93 14.12 -12.32
N GLY A 408 -4.18 13.76 -12.01
CA GLY A 408 -5.18 13.40 -13.01
C GLY A 408 -5.49 14.53 -13.99
N LEU A 409 -5.70 15.73 -13.49
CA LEU A 409 -5.90 16.93 -14.31
C LEU A 409 -4.69 17.21 -15.20
N ALA A 410 -3.47 17.08 -14.66
CA ALA A 410 -2.22 17.25 -15.38
C ALA A 410 -2.10 16.25 -16.54
N MET A 411 -2.37 14.97 -16.28
CA MET A 411 -2.35 13.92 -17.28
C MET A 411 -3.38 14.12 -18.39
N CYS A 412 -4.59 14.59 -18.05
CA CYS A 412 -5.65 14.88 -19.02
C CYS A 412 -5.44 16.20 -19.78
N GLY A 413 -4.36 16.93 -19.51
CA GLY A 413 -4.03 18.19 -20.21
C GLY A 413 -4.80 19.41 -19.68
N HIS A 414 -5.44 19.32 -18.52
CA HIS A 414 -6.17 20.43 -17.88
C HIS A 414 -5.25 21.19 -16.91
N ALA A 415 -4.14 21.73 -17.44
CA ALA A 415 -3.10 22.35 -16.62
C ALA A 415 -3.63 23.53 -15.78
N GLU A 416 -4.46 24.42 -16.35
CA GLU A 416 -5.02 25.56 -15.62
C GLU A 416 -5.83 25.11 -14.43
N LYS A 417 -6.74 24.12 -14.63
CA LYS A 417 -7.54 23.54 -13.52
C LYS A 417 -6.67 22.85 -12.47
N ALA A 418 -5.54 22.22 -12.88
CA ALA A 418 -4.62 21.64 -11.92
C ALA A 418 -3.95 22.69 -11.04
N LEU A 419 -3.59 23.85 -11.60
CA LEU A 419 -3.03 24.98 -10.86
C LEU A 419 -4.06 25.68 -9.97
N GLU A 420 -5.31 25.80 -10.42
CA GLU A 420 -6.43 26.30 -9.61
C GLU A 420 -6.68 25.38 -8.42
N LEU A 421 -6.74 24.07 -8.65
CA LEU A 421 -6.95 23.08 -7.60
C LEU A 421 -5.79 23.05 -6.59
N PHE A 422 -4.56 23.31 -7.02
CA PHE A 422 -3.44 23.48 -6.10
C PHE A 422 -3.61 24.71 -5.20
N SER A 423 -4.14 25.80 -5.73
CA SER A 423 -4.44 27.00 -4.94
C SER A 423 -5.58 26.74 -3.95
N GLU A 424 -6.59 25.95 -4.34
CA GLU A 424 -7.69 25.50 -3.46
C GLU A 424 -7.18 24.62 -2.32
N MET A 425 -6.28 23.66 -2.63
CA MET A 425 -5.59 22.82 -1.62
C MET A 425 -4.92 23.67 -0.54
N GLN A 426 -4.17 24.70 -0.95
CA GLN A 426 -3.51 25.62 -0.02
C GLN A 426 -4.50 26.41 0.84
N SER A 427 -5.56 26.93 0.21
CA SER A 427 -6.62 27.68 0.90
C SER A 427 -7.38 26.82 1.91
N SER A 428 -7.46 25.51 1.67
CA SER A 428 -8.05 24.51 2.59
C SER A 428 -7.13 24.16 3.76
N GLY A 429 -5.94 24.75 3.86
CA GLY A 429 -4.97 24.48 4.91
C GLY A 429 -4.19 23.17 4.76
N VAL A 430 -4.37 22.44 3.66
CA VAL A 430 -3.64 21.20 3.38
C VAL A 430 -2.27 21.55 2.78
N LYS A 431 -1.21 21.14 3.45
CA LYS A 431 0.16 21.39 2.98
C LYS A 431 0.52 20.44 1.83
N PRO A 432 0.96 20.98 0.67
CA PRO A 432 1.43 20.13 -0.43
C PRO A 432 2.71 19.37 -0.03
N ASP A 433 2.87 18.19 -0.58
CA ASP A 433 4.06 17.35 -0.46
C ASP A 433 4.88 17.32 -1.74
N ALA A 434 5.96 16.54 -1.75
CA ALA A 434 6.82 16.36 -2.92
C ALA A 434 6.04 15.82 -4.14
N VAL A 435 5.12 14.87 -3.93
CA VAL A 435 4.35 14.25 -5.02
C VAL A 435 3.37 15.25 -5.64
N THR A 436 2.80 16.14 -4.84
CA THR A 436 1.96 17.25 -5.32
C THR A 436 2.72 18.12 -6.32
N PHE A 437 3.99 18.45 -6.01
CA PHE A 437 4.83 19.25 -6.91
C PHE A 437 5.19 18.51 -8.20
N VAL A 438 5.36 17.19 -8.19
CA VAL A 438 5.51 16.41 -9.43
C VAL A 438 4.28 16.62 -10.32
N GLY A 439 3.06 16.54 -9.77
CA GLY A 439 1.82 16.79 -10.51
C GLY A 439 1.75 18.19 -11.12
N ILE A 440 2.09 19.22 -10.34
CA ILE A 440 2.10 20.63 -10.80
C ILE A 440 3.16 20.87 -11.88
N LEU A 441 4.37 20.36 -11.72
CA LEU A 441 5.42 20.48 -12.70
C LEU A 441 5.10 19.74 -14.00
N ALA A 442 4.47 18.55 -13.90
CA ALA A 442 3.96 17.83 -15.06
C ALA A 442 2.85 18.62 -15.78
N ALA A 443 1.93 19.24 -15.06
CA ALA A 443 0.92 20.13 -15.65
C ALA A 443 1.55 21.29 -16.43
N CYS A 444 2.55 21.94 -15.83
CA CYS A 444 3.31 23.00 -16.50
C CYS A 444 4.05 22.49 -17.75
N SER A 445 4.66 21.29 -17.68
CA SER A 445 5.36 20.68 -18.82
C SER A 445 4.41 20.37 -19.96
N HIS A 446 3.24 19.78 -19.69
CA HIS A 446 2.26 19.44 -20.72
C HIS A 446 1.62 20.67 -21.38
N ALA A 447 1.58 21.80 -20.69
CA ALA A 447 1.04 23.06 -21.22
C ALA A 447 2.11 24.05 -21.74
N GLY A 448 3.39 23.71 -21.63
CA GLY A 448 4.49 24.61 -22.06
C GLY A 448 4.67 25.84 -21.17
N LEU A 449 4.21 25.81 -19.92
CA LEU A 449 4.23 26.95 -18.98
C LEU A 449 5.62 27.05 -18.29
N VAL A 450 6.67 27.38 -19.05
CA VAL A 450 8.06 27.35 -18.58
C VAL A 450 8.29 28.21 -17.34
N ASP A 451 7.86 29.48 -17.38
CA ASP A 451 8.12 30.41 -16.28
C ASP A 451 7.41 30.02 -15.01
N LYS A 452 6.13 29.56 -15.11
CA LYS A 452 5.36 29.06 -13.97
C LYS A 452 6.00 27.81 -13.39
N GLY A 453 6.39 26.84 -14.22
CA GLY A 453 7.04 25.61 -13.77
C GLY A 453 8.35 25.88 -13.05
N CYS A 454 9.21 26.73 -13.60
CA CYS A 454 10.45 27.14 -12.95
C CYS A 454 10.20 27.90 -11.62
N SER A 455 9.12 28.68 -11.54
CA SER A 455 8.71 29.35 -10.30
C SER A 455 8.26 28.35 -9.24
N TYR A 456 7.39 27.39 -9.58
CA TYR A 456 6.96 26.33 -8.65
C TYR A 456 8.14 25.47 -8.18
N PHE A 457 9.06 25.10 -9.07
CA PHE A 457 10.26 24.36 -8.68
C PHE A 457 11.10 25.11 -7.63
N ARG A 458 11.31 26.42 -7.82
CA ARG A 458 12.02 27.24 -6.82
C ARG A 458 11.26 27.37 -5.52
N SER A 459 9.94 27.47 -5.56
CA SER A 459 9.10 27.61 -4.38
C SER A 459 9.15 26.37 -3.47
N MET A 460 9.46 25.18 -3.99
CA MET A 460 9.60 23.96 -3.19
C MET A 460 10.55 24.17 -2.01
N SER A 461 11.76 24.66 -2.26
CA SER A 461 12.76 24.87 -1.21
C SER A 461 12.52 26.17 -0.43
N CYS A 462 12.19 27.28 -1.15
CA CYS A 462 12.13 28.60 -0.51
C CYS A 462 10.85 28.85 0.30
N VAL A 463 9.73 28.24 -0.06
CA VAL A 463 8.42 28.48 0.55
C VAL A 463 7.94 27.28 1.36
N TYR A 464 8.11 26.08 0.80
CA TYR A 464 7.54 24.86 1.39
C TYR A 464 8.54 24.02 2.18
N ASN A 465 9.81 24.37 2.12
CA ASN A 465 10.91 23.61 2.75
C ASN A 465 10.93 22.13 2.30
N ILE A 466 10.64 21.92 1.00
CA ILE A 466 10.69 20.60 0.35
C ILE A 466 11.93 20.56 -0.53
N GLU A 467 12.84 19.64 -0.26
CA GLU A 467 14.00 19.43 -1.14
C GLU A 467 13.57 18.74 -2.44
N PRO A 468 13.91 19.31 -3.62
CA PRO A 468 13.59 18.68 -4.89
C PRO A 468 14.30 17.34 -5.07
N THR A 469 13.52 16.31 -5.38
CA THR A 469 14.01 14.98 -5.75
C THR A 469 14.26 14.86 -7.24
N ILE A 470 14.81 13.74 -7.66
CA ILE A 470 15.18 13.48 -9.05
C ILE A 470 13.97 13.59 -10.01
N GLU A 471 12.78 13.23 -9.54
CA GLU A 471 11.53 13.34 -10.31
C GLU A 471 11.19 14.80 -10.64
N HIS A 472 11.39 15.70 -9.70
CA HIS A 472 11.16 17.14 -9.91
C HIS A 472 12.13 17.72 -10.95
N TYR A 473 13.40 17.33 -10.86
CA TYR A 473 14.40 17.69 -11.88
C TYR A 473 14.00 17.15 -13.24
N GLY A 474 13.54 15.89 -13.32
CA GLY A 474 13.05 15.28 -14.55
C GLY A 474 11.88 16.04 -15.17
N CYS A 475 10.91 16.47 -14.36
CA CYS A 475 9.77 17.28 -14.83
C CYS A 475 10.22 18.64 -15.40
N VAL A 476 11.20 19.31 -14.77
CA VAL A 476 11.73 20.59 -15.27
C VAL A 476 12.54 20.39 -16.56
N VAL A 477 13.32 19.31 -16.65
CA VAL A 477 14.05 18.96 -17.88
C VAL A 477 13.09 18.66 -19.03
N ASP A 478 12.00 17.90 -18.77
CA ASP A 478 10.95 17.66 -19.77
C ASP A 478 10.25 18.95 -20.19
N LEU A 479 9.96 19.86 -19.24
CA LEU A 479 9.37 21.17 -19.50
C LEU A 479 10.26 22.02 -20.42
N LEU A 480 11.55 22.17 -20.09
CA LEU A 480 12.51 22.93 -20.87
C LEU A 480 12.75 22.29 -22.26
N GLY A 481 12.82 20.94 -22.25
CA GLY A 481 13.01 20.14 -23.45
C GLY A 481 11.87 20.30 -24.46
N ARG A 482 10.62 20.17 -24.02
CA ARG A 482 9.43 20.38 -24.86
C ARG A 482 9.35 21.81 -25.42
N ALA A 483 9.78 22.78 -24.62
CA ALA A 483 9.84 24.20 -25.04
C ALA A 483 11.02 24.51 -25.97
N GLY A 484 11.84 23.54 -26.40
CA GLY A 484 12.97 23.71 -27.27
C GLY A 484 14.21 24.36 -26.62
N GLN A 485 14.21 24.50 -25.28
CA GLN A 485 15.29 25.15 -24.54
C GLN A 485 16.35 24.10 -24.11
N ILE A 486 16.92 23.39 -25.10
CA ILE A 486 17.78 22.22 -24.88
C ILE A 486 19.04 22.56 -24.08
N GLU A 487 19.71 23.67 -24.40
CA GLU A 487 20.93 24.11 -23.72
C GLU A 487 20.65 24.47 -22.25
N ARG A 488 19.50 25.11 -21.98
CA ARG A 488 19.06 25.39 -20.59
C ARG A 488 18.75 24.10 -19.83
N ALA A 489 18.17 23.12 -20.50
CA ALA A 489 17.89 21.80 -19.88
C ALA A 489 19.22 21.09 -19.54
N GLU A 490 20.21 21.10 -20.45
CA GLU A 490 21.53 20.51 -20.17
C GLU A 490 22.27 21.26 -19.06
N GLU A 491 22.21 22.59 -19.01
CA GLU A 491 22.80 23.39 -17.93
C GLU A 491 22.10 23.12 -16.58
N PHE A 492 20.78 22.97 -16.60
CA PHE A 492 20.01 22.64 -15.42
C PHE A 492 20.43 21.25 -14.83
N ILE A 493 20.66 20.26 -15.69
CA ILE A 493 21.18 18.95 -15.30
C ILE A 493 22.60 19.06 -14.70
N LYS A 494 23.46 19.90 -15.25
CA LYS A 494 24.84 20.12 -14.73
C LYS A 494 24.83 20.71 -13.30
N ARG A 495 23.77 21.45 -12.95
CA ARG A 495 23.62 22.12 -11.63
C ARG A 495 22.90 21.26 -10.60
N MET A 496 22.46 20.04 -10.95
CA MET A 496 21.81 19.15 -10.02
C MET A 496 22.75 18.76 -8.86
N PRO A 497 22.28 18.76 -7.60
CA PRO A 497 23.08 18.34 -6.45
C PRO A 497 23.31 16.83 -6.39
N MET A 498 22.55 16.07 -7.17
CA MET A 498 22.59 14.61 -7.28
C MET A 498 22.97 14.17 -8.70
N LYS A 499 23.41 12.94 -8.86
CA LYS A 499 23.66 12.38 -10.20
C LYS A 499 22.35 12.21 -10.97
N PRO A 500 22.25 12.68 -12.22
CA PRO A 500 21.07 12.44 -13.04
C PRO A 500 20.88 10.94 -13.29
N ASP A 501 19.66 10.47 -13.29
CA ASP A 501 19.29 9.10 -13.61
C ASP A 501 18.87 8.94 -15.09
N TYR A 502 18.39 7.72 -15.41
CA TYR A 502 17.88 7.43 -16.75
C TYR A 502 16.61 8.23 -17.11
N PHE A 503 15.83 8.67 -16.13
CA PHE A 503 14.61 9.44 -16.36
C PHE A 503 14.93 10.86 -16.80
N VAL A 504 15.84 11.53 -16.09
CA VAL A 504 16.31 12.88 -16.41
C VAL A 504 17.04 12.93 -17.75
N LEU A 505 18.03 12.03 -17.96
CA LEU A 505 18.80 11.98 -19.20
C LEU A 505 17.96 11.49 -20.39
N GLY A 506 17.04 10.58 -20.16
CA GLY A 506 16.09 10.11 -21.17
C GLY A 506 15.13 11.20 -21.62
N GLY A 507 14.67 12.06 -20.68
CA GLY A 507 13.88 13.25 -21.00
C GLY A 507 14.63 14.23 -21.91
N LEU A 508 15.90 14.55 -21.59
CA LEU A 508 16.75 15.37 -22.42
C LEU A 508 16.99 14.75 -23.81
N LEU A 509 17.27 13.44 -23.85
CA LEU A 509 17.48 12.72 -25.11
C LEU A 509 16.21 12.71 -25.98
N GLY A 510 15.04 12.54 -25.37
CA GLY A 510 13.74 12.64 -26.03
C GLY A 510 13.48 14.03 -26.60
N ALA A 511 13.84 15.10 -25.89
CA ALA A 511 13.76 16.49 -26.35
C ALA A 511 14.71 16.75 -27.54
N CYS A 512 15.93 16.23 -27.46
CA CYS A 512 16.90 16.34 -28.57
C CYS A 512 16.36 15.66 -29.85
N ARG A 513 15.64 14.58 -29.75
CA ARG A 513 14.97 13.92 -30.88
C ARG A 513 13.92 14.83 -31.53
N ILE A 514 13.09 15.48 -30.68
CA ILE A 514 12.03 16.38 -31.20
C ILE A 514 12.61 17.58 -31.93
N HIS A 515 13.67 18.18 -31.40
CA HIS A 515 14.26 19.43 -31.91
C HIS A 515 15.49 19.22 -32.79
N GLY A 516 15.89 17.97 -33.09
CA GLY A 516 16.99 17.65 -33.98
C GLY A 516 18.39 18.02 -33.45
N ASN A 517 18.56 18.16 -32.12
CA ASN A 517 19.85 18.56 -31.55
C ASN A 517 20.75 17.32 -31.32
N LEU A 518 21.55 16.98 -32.32
CA LEU A 518 22.43 15.81 -32.32
C LEU A 518 23.53 15.89 -31.26
N GLU A 519 24.15 17.06 -31.11
CA GLU A 519 25.34 17.25 -30.27
C GLU A 519 25.01 16.98 -28.78
N VAL A 520 23.92 17.57 -28.30
CA VAL A 520 23.45 17.30 -26.90
C VAL A 520 22.97 15.88 -26.76
N ALA A 521 22.32 15.30 -27.81
CA ALA A 521 21.86 13.93 -27.81
C ALA A 521 22.99 12.92 -27.60
N GLU A 522 24.11 13.08 -28.33
CA GLU A 522 25.27 12.20 -28.20
C GLU A 522 25.89 12.27 -26.80
N ARG A 523 25.98 13.47 -26.20
CA ARG A 523 26.46 13.65 -24.83
C ARG A 523 25.52 13.03 -23.80
N ALA A 524 24.22 13.21 -23.95
CA ALA A 524 23.21 12.66 -23.05
C ALA A 524 23.14 11.13 -23.13
N ALA A 525 23.17 10.59 -24.36
CA ALA A 525 23.14 9.14 -24.57
C ALA A 525 24.40 8.46 -24.01
N ARG A 526 25.59 9.06 -24.21
CA ARG A 526 26.82 8.51 -23.62
C ARG A 526 26.74 8.43 -22.10
N LYS A 527 26.32 9.50 -21.42
CA LYS A 527 26.14 9.52 -19.98
C LYS A 527 25.10 8.48 -19.51
N LEU A 528 24.02 8.31 -20.27
CA LEU A 528 22.98 7.34 -19.94
C LEU A 528 23.49 5.90 -20.05
N LEU A 529 24.27 5.60 -21.10
CA LEU A 529 24.87 4.27 -21.31
C LEU A 529 26.03 3.98 -20.36
N ASP A 530 26.71 5.02 -19.85
CA ASP A 530 27.70 4.89 -18.78
C ASP A 530 27.04 4.51 -17.44
N LEU A 531 25.81 5.02 -17.18
CA LEU A 531 25.04 4.69 -15.99
C LEU A 531 24.40 3.29 -16.07
N ASP A 532 23.83 2.98 -17.22
CA ASP A 532 23.16 1.70 -17.48
C ASP A 532 23.48 1.22 -18.89
N PRO A 533 24.55 0.42 -19.05
CA PRO A 533 24.93 -0.15 -20.34
C PRO A 533 23.87 -1.07 -20.96
N THR A 534 22.86 -1.50 -20.19
CA THR A 534 21.78 -2.41 -20.63
C THR A 534 20.51 -1.66 -21.04
N ASN A 535 20.49 -0.33 -20.99
CA ASN A 535 19.33 0.49 -21.30
C ASN A 535 18.99 0.49 -22.79
N GLY A 536 18.15 -0.45 -23.21
CA GLY A 536 17.70 -0.58 -24.61
C GLY A 536 17.00 0.67 -25.14
N GLY A 537 16.32 1.45 -24.28
CA GLY A 537 15.68 2.71 -24.65
C GLY A 537 16.67 3.78 -25.13
N ALA A 538 17.84 3.87 -24.50
CA ALA A 538 18.90 4.82 -24.89
C ALA A 538 19.47 4.48 -26.29
N TYR A 539 19.76 3.21 -26.55
CA TYR A 539 20.22 2.78 -27.87
C TYR A 539 19.21 3.08 -28.96
N VAL A 540 17.93 2.78 -28.70
CA VAL A 540 16.86 3.05 -29.68
C VAL A 540 16.70 4.54 -29.94
N LEU A 541 16.66 5.38 -28.90
CA LEU A 541 16.53 6.83 -29.06
C LEU A 541 17.73 7.42 -29.82
N LEU A 542 18.95 7.02 -29.48
CA LEU A 542 20.15 7.48 -30.16
C LEU A 542 20.18 7.04 -31.62
N SER A 543 19.87 5.77 -31.91
CA SER A 543 19.71 5.24 -33.26
C SER A 543 18.67 6.03 -34.06
N ASN A 544 17.55 6.39 -33.44
CA ASN A 544 16.50 7.19 -34.07
C ASN A 544 16.96 8.64 -34.37
N ILE A 545 17.75 9.25 -33.49
CA ILE A 545 18.31 10.58 -33.72
C ILE A 545 19.31 10.54 -34.86
N TYR A 546 20.21 9.55 -34.94
CA TYR A 546 21.12 9.38 -36.08
C TYR A 546 20.37 9.16 -37.38
N GLY A 547 19.29 8.38 -37.36
CA GLY A 547 18.43 8.15 -38.51
C GLY A 547 17.76 9.45 -39.02
N SER A 548 17.28 10.31 -38.10
CA SER A 548 16.66 11.58 -38.46
C SER A 548 17.62 12.59 -39.16
N VAL A 549 18.90 12.44 -38.92
CA VAL A 549 19.96 13.22 -39.56
C VAL A 549 20.71 12.43 -40.64
N GLN A 550 20.17 11.30 -41.10
CA GLN A 550 20.68 10.42 -42.19
C GLN A 550 22.10 9.84 -41.95
N LYS A 551 22.52 9.72 -40.67
CA LYS A 551 23.78 9.06 -40.29
C LYS A 551 23.63 7.54 -40.18
N TRP A 552 23.40 6.86 -41.30
CA TRP A 552 23.06 5.45 -41.35
C TRP A 552 24.14 4.51 -40.80
N ASP A 553 25.42 4.86 -40.95
CA ASP A 553 26.53 4.08 -40.38
C ASP A 553 26.46 4.06 -38.85
N GLU A 554 26.14 5.19 -38.20
CA GLU A 554 26.00 5.28 -36.77
C GLU A 554 24.70 4.58 -36.28
N VAL A 555 23.66 4.58 -37.09
CA VAL A 555 22.44 3.77 -36.82
C VAL A 555 22.81 2.29 -36.73
N LYS A 556 23.52 1.78 -37.76
CA LYS A 556 23.95 0.37 -37.83
C LYS A 556 24.84 0.02 -36.65
N ARG A 557 25.88 0.82 -36.38
CA ARG A 557 26.81 0.62 -35.28
C ARG A 557 26.11 0.58 -33.91
N THR A 558 25.17 1.50 -33.68
CA THR A 558 24.41 1.55 -32.40
C THR A 558 23.56 0.31 -32.20
N ARG A 559 22.98 -0.23 -33.27
CA ARG A 559 22.15 -1.45 -33.23
C ARG A 559 22.98 -2.72 -33.11
N GLU A 560 24.13 -2.78 -33.75
CA GLU A 560 25.10 -3.88 -33.59
C GLU A 560 25.55 -3.97 -32.13
N LEU A 561 25.92 -2.84 -31.51
CA LEU A 561 26.25 -2.76 -30.07
C LEU A 561 25.12 -3.24 -29.16
N MET A 562 23.87 -2.92 -29.51
CA MET A 562 22.71 -3.38 -28.77
C MET A 562 22.53 -4.91 -28.88
N ALA A 563 22.74 -5.45 -30.10
CA ALA A 563 22.65 -6.87 -30.37
C ALA A 563 23.79 -7.67 -29.71
N GLU A 564 25.03 -7.19 -29.80
CA GLU A 564 26.21 -7.79 -29.15
C GLU A 564 26.03 -7.92 -27.63
N ARG A 565 25.35 -6.94 -27.02
CA ARG A 565 25.03 -6.93 -25.58
C ARG A 565 23.78 -7.73 -25.22
N ASN A 566 23.15 -8.38 -26.18
CA ASN A 566 21.92 -9.17 -25.98
C ASN A 566 20.74 -8.35 -25.42
N ILE A 567 20.71 -7.04 -25.68
CA ILE A 567 19.68 -6.12 -25.17
C ILE A 567 18.43 -6.21 -26.05
N LYS A 568 17.30 -6.64 -25.44
CA LYS A 568 16.01 -6.68 -26.10
C LYS A 568 15.17 -5.47 -25.70
N LYS A 569 14.58 -4.80 -26.67
CA LYS A 569 13.58 -3.77 -26.42
C LYS A 569 12.26 -4.44 -26.02
N PRO A 570 11.61 -4.03 -24.91
CA PRO A 570 10.26 -4.51 -24.62
C PRO A 570 9.32 -4.09 -25.77
N PRO A 571 8.43 -4.99 -26.22
CA PRO A 571 7.49 -4.69 -27.29
C PRO A 571 6.51 -3.60 -26.87
N GLY A 572 6.13 -2.76 -27.84
CA GLY A 572 5.02 -1.82 -27.65
C GLY A 572 3.72 -2.60 -27.61
N CYS A 573 2.97 -2.49 -26.49
CA CYS A 573 1.68 -3.11 -26.34
C CYS A 573 0.57 -2.07 -26.16
N SER A 574 -0.63 -2.39 -26.62
CA SER A 574 -1.84 -1.59 -26.45
C SER A 574 -2.94 -2.44 -25.82
N LEU A 575 -3.59 -1.89 -24.79
CA LEU A 575 -4.72 -2.51 -24.10
C LEU A 575 -6.00 -1.79 -24.49
N ILE A 576 -7.08 -2.54 -24.67
CA ILE A 576 -8.43 -2.01 -24.84
C ILE A 576 -9.41 -2.85 -24.04
N GLU A 577 -10.34 -2.19 -23.33
CA GLU A 577 -11.43 -2.85 -22.62
C GLU A 577 -12.65 -2.97 -23.54
N VAL A 578 -13.16 -4.19 -23.69
CA VAL A 578 -14.42 -4.48 -24.40
C VAL A 578 -15.22 -5.44 -23.53
N ASP A 579 -16.48 -5.10 -23.25
CA ASP A 579 -17.40 -5.89 -22.42
C ASP A 579 -16.82 -6.30 -21.04
N GLY A 580 -16.03 -5.38 -20.44
CA GLY A 580 -15.40 -5.60 -19.14
C GLY A 580 -14.17 -6.53 -19.18
N ILE A 581 -13.71 -6.93 -20.36
CA ILE A 581 -12.51 -7.75 -20.56
C ILE A 581 -11.41 -6.88 -21.19
N VAL A 582 -10.21 -6.96 -20.65
CA VAL A 582 -9.04 -6.23 -21.16
C VAL A 582 -8.27 -7.09 -22.15
N HIS A 583 -8.30 -6.67 -23.42
CA HIS A 583 -7.56 -7.29 -24.51
C HIS A 583 -6.24 -6.59 -24.77
N GLU A 584 -5.19 -7.36 -25.03
CA GLU A 584 -3.84 -6.87 -25.26
C GLU A 584 -3.41 -7.14 -26.69
N PHE A 585 -2.79 -6.14 -27.32
CA PHE A 585 -2.27 -6.20 -28.67
C PHE A 585 -0.80 -5.79 -28.72
N VAL A 586 0.02 -6.57 -29.40
CA VAL A 586 1.38 -6.19 -29.78
C VAL A 586 1.46 -6.03 -31.31
N MET A 587 2.50 -5.38 -31.82
CA MET A 587 2.66 -5.16 -33.25
C MET A 587 2.66 -6.51 -34.00
N GLY A 588 1.78 -6.64 -34.99
CA GLY A 588 1.68 -7.85 -35.82
C GLY A 588 1.04 -9.06 -35.12
N ASP A 589 0.41 -8.88 -33.97
CA ASP A 589 -0.22 -9.94 -33.19
C ASP A 589 -1.35 -10.63 -33.98
N LYS A 590 -1.36 -11.96 -33.95
CA LYS A 590 -2.37 -12.83 -34.52
C LYS A 590 -2.90 -13.85 -33.51
N SER A 591 -2.64 -13.66 -32.24
CA SER A 591 -3.01 -14.60 -31.16
C SER A 591 -4.48 -14.52 -30.76
N GLN A 592 -5.17 -13.41 -31.10
CA GLN A 592 -6.56 -13.20 -30.74
C GLN A 592 -7.50 -14.16 -31.53
N PRO A 593 -8.54 -14.69 -30.91
CA PRO A 593 -9.51 -15.57 -31.59
C PRO A 593 -10.14 -14.96 -32.86
N GLN A 594 -10.33 -13.63 -32.87
CA GLN A 594 -10.94 -12.87 -33.99
C GLN A 594 -9.86 -12.20 -34.87
N SER A 595 -8.67 -12.78 -34.95
CA SER A 595 -7.51 -12.17 -35.63
C SER A 595 -7.85 -11.84 -37.10
N ASP A 596 -8.49 -12.71 -37.84
CA ASP A 596 -8.81 -12.48 -39.24
C ASP A 596 -9.78 -11.31 -39.45
N GLU A 597 -10.78 -11.17 -38.59
CA GLU A 597 -11.75 -10.05 -38.64
C GLU A 597 -11.05 -8.73 -38.29
N ILE A 598 -10.13 -8.75 -37.30
CA ILE A 598 -9.35 -7.59 -36.90
C ILE A 598 -8.47 -7.11 -38.04
N TYR A 599 -7.79 -8.01 -38.75
CA TYR A 599 -6.94 -7.65 -39.88
C TYR A 599 -7.74 -7.18 -41.09
N LEU A 600 -8.90 -7.78 -41.39
CA LEU A 600 -9.82 -7.26 -42.41
C LEU A 600 -10.30 -5.84 -42.08
N MET A 601 -10.68 -5.60 -40.86
CA MET A 601 -11.05 -4.27 -40.38
C MET A 601 -9.88 -3.28 -40.47
N LEU A 602 -8.66 -3.72 -40.16
CA LEU A 602 -7.46 -2.91 -40.28
C LEU A 602 -7.20 -2.50 -41.73
N GLU A 603 -7.37 -3.39 -42.67
CA GLU A 603 -7.24 -3.11 -44.12
C GLU A 603 -8.28 -2.10 -44.61
N ASP A 604 -9.55 -2.26 -44.22
CA ASP A 604 -10.62 -1.28 -44.54
C ASP A 604 -10.30 0.09 -43.88
N LEU A 605 -9.87 0.08 -42.62
CA LEU A 605 -9.49 1.27 -41.89
C LEU A 605 -8.37 2.02 -42.61
N ILE A 606 -7.28 1.36 -42.98
CA ILE A 606 -6.16 1.98 -43.70
C ILE A 606 -6.59 2.51 -45.05
N HIS A 607 -7.44 1.76 -45.80
CA HIS A 607 -7.98 2.21 -47.07
C HIS A 607 -8.78 3.51 -46.91
N ARG A 608 -9.72 3.57 -45.97
CA ARG A 608 -10.51 4.78 -45.68
C ARG A 608 -9.67 5.96 -45.22
N LEU A 609 -8.63 5.70 -44.42
CA LEU A 609 -7.71 6.74 -44.00
C LEU A 609 -6.93 7.33 -45.17
N LYS A 610 -6.45 6.49 -46.10
CA LYS A 610 -5.78 6.95 -47.33
C LYS A 610 -6.70 7.84 -48.19
N VAL A 611 -7.97 7.44 -48.34
CA VAL A 611 -8.96 8.29 -49.00
C VAL A 611 -9.17 9.64 -48.27
N ALA A 612 -9.09 9.63 -46.96
CA ALA A 612 -9.18 10.83 -46.14
C ALA A 612 -7.88 11.67 -46.05
N GLY A 613 -6.84 11.27 -46.80
CA GLY A 613 -5.57 12.02 -46.86
C GLY A 613 -4.47 11.53 -45.92
N TYR A 614 -4.60 10.31 -45.35
CA TYR A 614 -3.53 9.73 -44.56
C TYR A 614 -2.36 9.30 -45.45
N VAL A 615 -1.19 9.79 -45.10
CA VAL A 615 0.08 9.35 -45.69
C VAL A 615 0.93 8.80 -44.53
N PRO A 616 1.30 7.49 -44.54
CA PRO A 616 2.14 6.91 -43.52
C PRO A 616 3.47 7.66 -43.39
N ASN A 617 3.83 8.06 -42.17
CA ASN A 617 5.08 8.76 -41.95
C ASN A 617 6.24 7.75 -41.86
N LYS A 618 6.75 7.35 -43.01
CA LYS A 618 7.83 6.36 -43.15
C LYS A 618 9.13 6.78 -42.49
N SER A 619 9.32 8.10 -42.25
CA SER A 619 10.50 8.63 -41.51
C SER A 619 10.56 8.16 -40.04
N GLU A 620 9.45 7.68 -39.48
CA GLU A 620 9.41 7.07 -38.15
C GLU A 620 9.97 5.63 -38.11
N VAL A 621 10.07 4.96 -39.28
CA VAL A 621 10.66 3.63 -39.40
C VAL A 621 12.13 3.77 -39.82
N LEU A 622 12.99 3.79 -38.81
CA LEU A 622 14.43 4.02 -38.98
C LEU A 622 15.20 2.69 -39.07
N ILE A 623 14.65 1.74 -39.84
CA ILE A 623 15.29 0.45 -40.18
C ILE A 623 15.53 0.45 -41.66
N ASP A 624 16.61 -0.20 -42.09
CA ASP A 624 16.95 -0.42 -43.48
C ASP A 624 16.01 -1.50 -44.05
N MET A 625 14.88 -1.09 -44.56
CA MET A 625 13.80 -1.86 -45.17
C MET A 625 13.30 -1.13 -46.39
N ASP A 626 12.67 -1.84 -47.28
CA ASP A 626 12.03 -1.17 -48.41
C ASP A 626 10.83 -0.31 -48.00
N GLU A 627 10.37 0.56 -48.87
CA GLU A 627 9.31 1.53 -48.55
C GLU A 627 7.95 0.87 -48.31
N GLU A 628 7.69 -0.28 -48.88
CA GLU A 628 6.46 -1.08 -48.69
C GLU A 628 6.47 -1.79 -47.34
N GLU A 629 7.60 -2.38 -46.97
CA GLU A 629 7.80 -2.99 -45.66
C GLU A 629 7.68 -1.97 -44.53
N LYS A 630 8.22 -0.76 -44.68
CA LYS A 630 8.04 0.34 -43.73
C LYS A 630 6.59 0.71 -43.53
N GLU A 631 5.84 0.81 -44.62
CA GLU A 631 4.42 1.12 -44.57
C GLU A 631 3.63 0.01 -43.90
N ASN A 632 3.89 -1.25 -44.22
CA ASN A 632 3.27 -2.40 -43.61
C ASN A 632 3.55 -2.46 -42.10
N ALA A 633 4.77 -2.14 -41.68
CA ALA A 633 5.12 -2.10 -40.25
C ALA A 633 4.32 -1.02 -39.52
N LEU A 634 4.20 0.19 -40.07
CA LEU A 634 3.40 1.27 -39.50
C LEU A 634 1.90 0.93 -39.43
N CYS A 635 1.37 0.30 -40.46
CA CYS A 635 -0.04 -0.11 -40.50
C CYS A 635 -0.41 -1.11 -39.40
N ARG A 636 0.54 -1.96 -38.95
CA ARG A 636 0.33 -3.03 -37.97
C ARG A 636 0.73 -2.65 -36.54
N HIS A 637 0.89 -1.37 -36.23
CA HIS A 637 1.14 -0.93 -34.87
C HIS A 637 0.01 -1.36 -33.94
N SER A 638 0.34 -1.75 -32.71
CA SER A 638 -0.60 -2.29 -31.72
C SER A 638 -1.78 -1.36 -31.44
N GLU A 639 -1.60 -0.04 -31.54
CA GLU A 639 -2.68 0.95 -31.37
C GLU A 639 -3.74 0.79 -32.46
N LYS A 640 -3.34 0.62 -33.72
CA LYS A 640 -4.26 0.46 -34.84
C LYS A 640 -5.01 -0.88 -34.76
N LEU A 641 -4.31 -1.96 -34.29
CA LEU A 641 -4.95 -3.25 -34.05
C LEU A 641 -5.99 -3.16 -32.91
N ALA A 642 -5.66 -2.53 -31.78
CA ALA A 642 -6.58 -2.34 -30.67
C ALA A 642 -7.82 -1.51 -31.08
N ILE A 643 -7.62 -0.45 -31.89
CA ILE A 643 -8.73 0.36 -32.41
C ILE A 643 -9.58 -0.45 -33.40
N SER A 644 -8.97 -1.22 -34.32
CA SER A 644 -9.71 -2.08 -35.23
C SER A 644 -10.58 -3.09 -34.48
N TYR A 645 -10.03 -3.72 -33.46
CA TYR A 645 -10.80 -4.59 -32.56
C TYR A 645 -11.96 -3.84 -31.89
N GLY A 646 -11.70 -2.66 -31.34
CA GLY A 646 -12.73 -1.84 -30.73
C GLY A 646 -13.84 -1.42 -31.69
N LEU A 647 -13.52 -1.18 -32.97
CA LEU A 647 -14.50 -0.81 -33.99
C LEU A 647 -15.45 -1.97 -34.37
N ILE A 648 -14.93 -3.21 -34.40
CA ILE A 648 -15.78 -4.40 -34.69
C ILE A 648 -16.58 -4.87 -33.49
N SER A 649 -16.05 -4.65 -32.26
CA SER A 649 -16.62 -5.25 -31.05
C SER A 649 -17.48 -4.29 -30.21
N THR A 650 -17.59 -3.01 -30.58
CA THR A 650 -18.37 -2.03 -29.82
C THR A 650 -19.36 -1.27 -30.67
N CYS A 651 -20.49 -0.83 -30.07
CA CYS A 651 -21.51 -0.08 -30.77
C CYS A 651 -20.98 1.18 -31.47
N PRO A 652 -21.47 1.53 -32.68
CA PRO A 652 -21.13 2.79 -33.33
C PRO A 652 -21.37 3.98 -32.41
N GLY A 653 -20.45 4.95 -32.43
CA GLY A 653 -20.55 6.17 -31.59
C GLY A 653 -20.02 6.02 -30.16
N SER A 654 -19.77 4.81 -29.65
CA SER A 654 -19.17 4.66 -28.32
C SER A 654 -17.69 5.07 -28.30
N THR A 655 -17.22 5.61 -27.18
CA THR A 655 -15.83 6.04 -27.01
C THR A 655 -14.88 4.83 -26.94
N LEU A 656 -13.83 4.82 -27.74
CA LEU A 656 -12.77 3.82 -27.67
C LEU A 656 -11.67 4.29 -26.71
N ARG A 657 -11.28 3.41 -25.79
CA ARG A 657 -10.20 3.71 -24.82
C ARG A 657 -9.05 2.73 -24.98
N VAL A 658 -7.86 3.27 -25.26
CA VAL A 658 -6.65 2.48 -25.48
C VAL A 658 -5.58 2.94 -24.49
N VAL A 659 -4.92 1.98 -23.86
CA VAL A 659 -3.75 2.24 -22.98
C VAL A 659 -2.50 1.72 -23.68
N LYS A 660 -1.52 2.59 -23.86
CA LYS A 660 -0.24 2.27 -24.51
C LYS A 660 0.90 2.30 -23.48
N ASN A 661 1.71 1.25 -23.46
CA ASN A 661 2.87 1.16 -22.57
C ASN A 661 4.07 2.03 -23.00
N LEU A 662 4.04 2.55 -24.23
CA LEU A 662 5.04 3.48 -24.80
C LEU A 662 4.37 4.80 -25.19
N ARG A 663 5.19 5.80 -25.50
CA ARG A 663 4.68 7.03 -26.12
C ARG A 663 4.12 6.73 -27.51
N VAL A 664 2.98 7.33 -27.84
CA VAL A 664 2.36 7.23 -29.16
C VAL A 664 3.30 7.85 -30.21
N CYS A 665 3.53 7.18 -31.34
CA CYS A 665 4.32 7.76 -32.45
C CYS A 665 3.50 8.79 -33.23
N SER A 666 4.18 9.67 -33.97
CA SER A 666 3.52 10.73 -34.75
C SER A 666 2.58 10.16 -35.82
N ASP A 667 2.93 9.03 -36.42
CA ASP A 667 2.11 8.33 -37.39
C ASP A 667 0.79 7.81 -36.80
N CYS A 668 0.84 7.07 -35.66
CA CYS A 668 -0.36 6.63 -34.96
C CYS A 668 -1.20 7.79 -34.45
N HIS A 669 -0.56 8.86 -33.95
CA HIS A 669 -1.28 10.04 -33.49
C HIS A 669 -2.07 10.71 -34.63
N PHE A 670 -1.46 10.87 -35.80
CA PHE A 670 -2.13 11.41 -36.98
C PHE A 670 -3.24 10.49 -37.50
N ALA A 671 -2.98 9.16 -37.54
CA ALA A 671 -3.99 8.19 -37.91
C ALA A 671 -5.23 8.27 -37.00
N MET A 672 -5.03 8.36 -35.66
CA MET A 672 -6.14 8.46 -34.70
C MET A 672 -6.96 9.73 -34.86
N LYS A 673 -6.34 10.88 -35.20
CA LYS A 673 -7.08 12.10 -35.55
C LYS A 673 -8.02 11.84 -36.70
N LEU A 674 -7.54 11.21 -37.77
CA LEU A 674 -8.36 10.88 -38.94
C LEU A 674 -9.43 9.81 -38.63
N ILE A 675 -9.09 8.77 -37.87
CA ILE A 675 -10.05 7.74 -37.45
C ILE A 675 -11.20 8.39 -36.70
N SER A 676 -10.90 9.29 -35.75
CA SER A 676 -11.95 9.97 -34.98
C SER A 676 -12.94 10.72 -35.86
N LYS A 677 -12.47 11.29 -36.98
CA LYS A 677 -13.30 11.99 -37.97
C LYS A 677 -14.05 11.04 -38.89
N VAL A 678 -13.35 10.05 -39.48
CA VAL A 678 -13.91 9.14 -40.50
C VAL A 678 -14.98 8.24 -39.91
N TYR A 679 -14.78 7.73 -38.71
CA TYR A 679 -15.73 6.82 -38.02
C TYR A 679 -16.66 7.56 -37.06
N ASN A 680 -16.53 8.88 -36.94
CA ASN A 680 -17.29 9.70 -35.97
C ASN A 680 -17.26 9.09 -34.56
N ARG A 681 -16.04 8.75 -34.10
CA ARG A 681 -15.78 8.12 -32.81
C ARG A 681 -14.82 8.94 -31.98
N GLU A 682 -15.16 9.14 -30.74
CA GLU A 682 -14.20 9.64 -29.77
C GLU A 682 -13.21 8.53 -29.41
N ILE A 683 -11.91 8.84 -29.44
CA ILE A 683 -10.83 7.92 -29.09
C ILE A 683 -9.99 8.56 -28.00
N ILE A 684 -9.88 7.88 -26.87
CA ILE A 684 -9.06 8.30 -25.74
C ILE A 684 -7.88 7.35 -25.64
N VAL A 685 -6.68 7.89 -25.81
CA VAL A 685 -5.45 7.09 -25.68
C VAL A 685 -4.66 7.62 -24.48
N ARG A 686 -4.37 6.73 -23.53
CA ARG A 686 -3.39 7.00 -22.49
C ARG A 686 -2.06 6.39 -22.90
N ASP A 687 -1.09 7.23 -23.13
CA ASP A 687 0.29 6.78 -23.29
C ASP A 687 1.07 6.87 -21.95
N ARG A 688 2.37 6.65 -21.98
CA ARG A 688 3.21 6.66 -20.78
C ARG A 688 3.18 8.00 -20.03
N ASN A 689 2.93 9.11 -20.74
CA ASN A 689 3.12 10.45 -20.20
C ASN A 689 1.82 11.22 -20.00
N ARG A 690 0.80 10.99 -20.85
CA ARG A 690 -0.43 11.79 -20.85
C ARG A 690 -1.59 11.11 -21.57
N PHE A 691 -2.77 11.75 -21.50
CA PHE A 691 -3.92 11.42 -22.33
C PHE A 691 -3.94 12.21 -23.64
N HIS A 692 -4.41 11.55 -24.69
CA HIS A 692 -4.76 12.10 -25.98
C HIS A 692 -6.24 11.85 -26.24
N HIS A 693 -7.05 12.90 -26.27
CA HIS A 693 -8.46 12.82 -26.62
C HIS A 693 -8.61 13.23 -28.09
N PHE A 694 -8.93 12.26 -28.94
CA PHE A 694 -9.16 12.47 -30.35
C PHE A 694 -10.66 12.57 -30.61
N LYS A 695 -11.09 13.69 -31.19
CA LYS A 695 -12.47 13.96 -31.54
C LYS A 695 -12.50 14.88 -32.76
N ASP A 696 -13.40 14.58 -33.73
CA ASP A 696 -13.65 15.38 -34.91
C ASP A 696 -12.38 15.76 -35.70
N GLY A 697 -11.37 14.89 -35.74
CA GLY A 697 -10.11 15.11 -36.44
C GLY A 697 -9.07 15.94 -35.66
N SER A 698 -9.36 16.28 -34.40
CA SER A 698 -8.45 17.05 -33.53
C SER A 698 -7.98 16.22 -32.35
N CYS A 699 -6.90 16.65 -31.69
CA CYS A 699 -6.43 16.07 -30.44
C CYS A 699 -6.31 17.14 -29.35
N SER A 700 -6.65 16.77 -28.10
CA SER A 700 -6.54 17.65 -26.93
C SER A 700 -5.10 18.14 -26.67
N CYS A 701 -4.09 17.41 -27.12
CA CYS A 701 -2.68 17.80 -26.96
C CYS A 701 -2.25 18.96 -27.86
N ARG A 702 -3.07 19.35 -28.85
CA ARG A 702 -2.75 20.40 -29.85
C ARG A 702 -1.42 20.16 -30.56
N ASP A 703 -1.08 18.89 -30.79
CA ASP A 703 0.20 18.44 -31.39
C ASP A 703 1.47 18.84 -30.58
N PHE A 704 1.27 19.22 -29.33
CA PHE A 704 2.35 19.49 -28.37
C PHE A 704 2.46 18.33 -27.35
N TRP A 705 3.27 17.29 -27.69
CA TRP A 705 3.46 16.13 -26.83
C TRP A 705 4.85 15.52 -26.88
#